data_923c91fd76f1567fc5c87d9aed8b6ae4
#
_entry.id   923c91fd76f1567fc5c87d9aed8b6ae4
#
_cell.length_a   1.000
_cell.length_b   1.000
_cell.length_c   1.000
_cell.angle_alpha   90.00
_cell.angle_beta   90.00
_cell.angle_gamma   90.00
#
_symmetry.space_group_name_H-M   'P 1'
#
loop_
_entity.id
_entity.type
_entity.pdbx_description
1 polymer ?
#
loop_
_entity_poly.entity_id
_entity_poly.type
_entity_poly.pdbx_seq_one_letter_code
_entity_poly.pdbx_strand_id
1 'polypeptide(L)'
;MFQVLLFQIDEERDIGNNPLHIQLYQRALSRGFETDNTVRVNVVGNFAQGKTSLTQSLVGKTCPTVQSTNGVEINHCKYFEVNGDVTLFQTTTPHDMDIIDRIAEVAKNEEPTENSLELQERASQSENKEVIDSASRILYRKTQAESTDNTRKNTKSSLTPKEVQKFSTLLTSKQFARGVDGNFEIWDFGGQFVFYATHTIFHSNRAVYLLVFDLSKPLSMVVLDTEYPMETGDKTMEHFIKFWMNSIHSYVGSNDGSNPPVILVGTHKDKLLGTENEKNQYAEEYFEKIRTLFENTPVINHIHKKDFVVNSTDPDDKEIEELRKAIIHIRKHSKLKVPARWIALEKELVQIRYKKIIPFSKVVEIDSQNDFPLKEEEEIKLFLLYHHRKGTLFFFDEEPISRYVVLDTQFLIDAFRCIVTSERFCRKEPQYRSLWKLLQKEAKLTMELIEKCFDSNSELSKFKNEILMFMQRHYIISEVSSFDEITWKYNPLGWYIVPIFLRNHSDNKTLKEFLSGKKQTTLRFLMAFQYSPVVQIVYCCLIAAMVAKWSVVQIGVSKQRKELLLYENLGVFRLDSQNAGVVELQQNRIEMRVINLCTSQNVNNTADKFRRFAESVVISEFNKLRESSTFQDKPFQTCFRCNNESHGLNGSQEIFQLENLKGKSIEPCLDMPVNHVIHTQQALSEWFEEISTIGLTEDCQLNEKQLSKIAQSIGYNWELLGSELDLNMGEIDHISMDNNTSRMRIFKMLLKWKAKQQENATVNTLLQAMKSTKSLTVEWDEVMNIVEQIASTKEK
;
A
#
# COMPACT_ATOMS: atom_id res chain seq x y z
N MET A 1 -27.37 -14.30 16.74
CA MET A 1 -26.47 -13.42 17.51
C MET A 1 -25.00 -13.60 17.10
N PHE A 2 -24.43 -14.82 17.11
CA PHE A 2 -23.04 -15.05 16.67
C PHE A 2 -22.78 -14.71 15.18
N GLN A 3 -23.69 -15.04 14.26
CA GLN A 3 -23.59 -14.67 12.85
C GLN A 3 -23.69 -13.15 12.60
N VAL A 4 -24.50 -12.44 13.37
CA VAL A 4 -24.62 -10.97 13.27
C VAL A 4 -23.35 -10.27 13.79
N LEU A 5 -22.73 -10.81 14.85
CA LEU A 5 -21.45 -10.33 15.36
C LEU A 5 -20.29 -10.61 14.38
N LEU A 6 -20.27 -11.75 13.68
CA LEU A 6 -19.27 -12.05 12.65
C LEU A 6 -19.42 -11.13 11.42
N PHE A 7 -20.66 -10.82 11.00
CA PHE A 7 -20.91 -9.85 9.92
C PHE A 7 -20.50 -8.42 10.29
N GLN A 8 -20.72 -7.98 11.54
CA GLN A 8 -20.24 -6.67 12.03
C GLN A 8 -18.71 -6.59 12.04
N ILE A 9 -18.03 -7.67 12.43
CA ILE A 9 -16.56 -7.72 12.46
C ILE A 9 -15.96 -7.62 11.04
N ASP A 10 -16.62 -8.18 10.02
CA ASP A 10 -16.15 -8.10 8.64
C ASP A 10 -16.39 -6.72 8.01
N GLU A 11 -17.54 -6.07 8.29
CA GLU A 11 -17.82 -4.70 7.85
C GLU A 11 -16.87 -3.68 8.51
N GLU A 12 -16.50 -3.87 9.78
CA GLU A 12 -15.57 -3.02 10.51
C GLU A 12 -14.12 -3.18 10.02
N ARG A 13 -13.71 -4.39 9.65
CA ARG A 13 -12.37 -4.65 9.06
C ARG A 13 -12.15 -3.88 7.76
N ASP A 14 -13.17 -3.67 6.97
CA ASP A 14 -13.09 -3.01 5.67
C ASP A 14 -12.87 -1.49 5.73
N ILE A 15 -13.09 -0.86 6.89
CA ILE A 15 -12.99 0.59 7.08
C ILE A 15 -11.70 0.98 7.79
N GLY A 16 -11.00 -0.02 8.31
CA GLY A 16 -9.80 0.13 9.14
C GLY A 16 -10.15 0.23 10.62
N ASN A 17 -9.15 -0.02 11.47
CA ASN A 17 -9.32 -0.06 12.93
C ASN A 17 -9.33 1.33 13.58
N ASN A 18 -9.45 2.42 12.80
CA ASN A 18 -9.58 3.75 13.38
C ASN A 18 -10.99 3.90 14.00
N PRO A 19 -11.12 4.02 15.33
CA PRO A 19 -12.43 4.12 16.00
C PRO A 19 -13.28 5.27 15.45
N LEU A 20 -12.66 6.39 15.09
CA LEU A 20 -13.34 7.54 14.50
C LEU A 20 -13.93 7.18 13.12
N HIS A 21 -13.16 6.50 12.26
CA HIS A 21 -13.65 6.06 10.96
C HIS A 21 -14.81 5.07 11.08
N ILE A 22 -14.74 4.13 12.03
CA ILE A 22 -15.82 3.18 12.30
C ILE A 22 -17.09 3.93 12.74
N GLN A 23 -16.97 4.88 13.67
CA GLN A 23 -18.09 5.66 14.18
C GLN A 23 -18.70 6.54 13.08
N LEU A 24 -17.89 7.23 12.28
CA LEU A 24 -18.34 8.05 11.14
C LEU A 24 -19.11 7.21 10.11
N TYR A 25 -18.59 6.04 9.80
CA TYR A 25 -19.21 5.12 8.86
C TYR A 25 -20.54 4.58 9.38
N GLN A 26 -20.61 4.09 10.62
CA GLN A 26 -21.85 3.62 11.24
C GLN A 26 -22.90 4.72 11.28
N ARG A 27 -22.50 5.96 11.64
CA ARG A 27 -23.38 7.13 11.58
C ARG A 27 -23.86 7.44 10.16
N ALA A 28 -23.00 7.28 9.16
CA ALA A 28 -23.38 7.49 7.78
C ALA A 28 -24.34 6.40 7.28
N LEU A 29 -24.12 5.12 7.63
CA LEU A 29 -24.99 4.00 7.29
C LEU A 29 -26.38 4.11 7.91
N SER A 30 -26.50 4.64 9.14
CA SER A 30 -27.80 4.80 9.80
C SER A 30 -28.75 5.74 9.05
N ARG A 31 -28.24 6.51 8.09
CA ARG A 31 -29.01 7.45 7.25
C ARG A 31 -29.40 6.87 5.88
N GLY A 32 -29.14 5.60 5.64
CA GLY A 32 -29.39 4.87 4.42
C GLY A 32 -28.11 4.31 3.79
N PHE A 33 -28.22 3.17 3.14
CA PHE A 33 -27.09 2.48 2.52
C PHE A 33 -27.51 1.82 1.21
N GLU A 34 -26.52 1.61 0.35
CA GLU A 34 -26.58 0.72 -0.80
C GLU A 34 -25.64 -0.47 -0.59
N THR A 35 -25.78 -1.52 -1.39
CA THR A 35 -24.87 -2.66 -1.39
C THR A 35 -23.88 -2.54 -2.54
N ASP A 36 -22.57 -2.61 -2.23
CA ASP A 36 -21.54 -2.61 -3.27
C ASP A 36 -21.47 -3.99 -3.96
N ASN A 37 -21.94 -4.03 -5.20
CA ASN A 37 -21.93 -5.23 -6.05
C ASN A 37 -20.73 -5.25 -7.02
N THR A 38 -19.67 -4.49 -6.74
CA THR A 38 -18.46 -4.50 -7.56
C THR A 38 -17.60 -5.71 -7.25
N VAL A 39 -17.23 -6.46 -8.30
CA VAL A 39 -16.28 -7.57 -8.25
C VAL A 39 -14.97 -7.11 -8.86
N ARG A 40 -13.93 -6.97 -8.07
CA ARG A 40 -12.57 -6.70 -8.55
C ARG A 40 -11.80 -8.01 -8.65
N VAL A 41 -11.17 -8.24 -9.81
CA VAL A 41 -10.35 -9.41 -10.11
C VAL A 41 -8.95 -8.97 -10.47
N ASN A 42 -7.95 -9.45 -9.75
CA ASN A 42 -6.54 -9.20 -10.03
C ASN A 42 -5.93 -10.44 -10.70
N VAL A 43 -5.54 -10.33 -11.96
CA VAL A 43 -4.91 -11.42 -12.73
C VAL A 43 -3.39 -11.28 -12.58
N VAL A 44 -2.79 -12.18 -11.82
CA VAL A 44 -1.37 -12.15 -11.45
C VAL A 44 -0.64 -13.41 -11.91
N GLY A 45 0.67 -13.33 -12.00
CA GLY A 45 1.53 -14.42 -12.47
C GLY A 45 2.71 -13.86 -13.27
N ASN A 46 3.67 -14.67 -13.58
CA ASN A 46 4.88 -14.21 -14.21
C ASN A 46 4.73 -13.96 -15.74
N PHE A 47 5.81 -13.60 -16.42
CA PHE A 47 5.85 -13.33 -17.86
C PHE A 47 5.41 -14.57 -18.68
N ALA A 48 4.63 -14.34 -19.75
CA ALA A 48 4.20 -15.35 -20.72
C ALA A 48 3.39 -16.54 -20.14
N GLN A 49 2.60 -16.31 -19.10
CA GLN A 49 1.74 -17.34 -18.49
C GLN A 49 0.29 -17.35 -19.00
N GLY A 50 -0.04 -16.60 -20.03
CA GLY A 50 -1.39 -16.54 -20.60
C GLY A 50 -2.37 -15.61 -19.86
N LYS A 51 -1.91 -14.73 -18.96
CA LYS A 51 -2.76 -13.80 -18.19
C LYS A 51 -3.66 -12.92 -19.05
N THR A 52 -3.08 -12.21 -20.01
CA THR A 52 -3.82 -11.31 -20.90
C THR A 52 -4.78 -12.07 -21.82
N SER A 53 -4.40 -13.28 -22.27
CA SER A 53 -5.31 -14.17 -23.03
C SER A 53 -6.49 -14.58 -22.18
N LEU A 54 -6.26 -14.98 -20.91
CA LEU A 54 -7.32 -15.29 -19.95
C LEU A 54 -8.24 -14.09 -19.70
N THR A 55 -7.65 -12.91 -19.52
CA THR A 55 -8.40 -11.65 -19.34
C THR A 55 -9.33 -11.38 -20.52
N GLN A 56 -8.82 -11.54 -21.75
CA GLN A 56 -9.64 -11.36 -22.96
C GLN A 56 -10.76 -12.41 -23.04
N SER A 57 -10.47 -13.68 -22.74
CA SER A 57 -11.48 -14.75 -22.73
C SER A 57 -12.54 -14.52 -21.66
N LEU A 58 -12.17 -14.02 -20.47
CA LEU A 58 -13.12 -13.65 -19.43
C LEU A 58 -14.11 -12.56 -19.88
N VAL A 59 -13.69 -11.63 -20.72
CA VAL A 59 -14.57 -10.59 -21.26
C VAL A 59 -15.24 -10.97 -22.60
N GLY A 60 -15.11 -12.24 -23.02
CA GLY A 60 -15.76 -12.77 -24.23
C GLY A 60 -15.10 -12.33 -25.54
N LYS A 61 -13.82 -11.93 -25.51
CA LYS A 61 -13.07 -11.57 -26.72
C LYS A 61 -12.15 -12.71 -27.15
N THR A 62 -12.14 -12.99 -28.43
CA THR A 62 -11.13 -13.85 -29.06
C THR A 62 -9.99 -12.99 -29.59
N CYS A 63 -8.78 -13.24 -29.12
CA CYS A 63 -7.61 -12.48 -29.56
C CYS A 63 -6.58 -13.43 -30.16
N PRO A 64 -6.41 -13.46 -31.50
CA PRO A 64 -5.44 -14.34 -32.15
C PRO A 64 -3.98 -13.98 -31.86
N THR A 65 -3.70 -12.74 -31.48
CA THR A 65 -2.35 -12.27 -31.11
C THR A 65 -2.45 -11.36 -29.89
N VAL A 66 -1.98 -11.85 -28.75
CA VAL A 66 -1.96 -11.10 -27.49
C VAL A 66 -0.57 -10.47 -27.31
N GLN A 67 -0.53 -9.15 -27.15
CA GLN A 67 0.68 -8.45 -26.77
C GLN A 67 0.88 -8.53 -25.26
N SER A 68 2.13 -8.48 -24.83
CA SER A 68 2.48 -8.45 -23.41
C SER A 68 1.98 -7.17 -22.75
N THR A 69 1.39 -7.27 -21.55
CA THR A 69 0.87 -6.12 -20.79
C THR A 69 2.03 -5.28 -20.26
N ASN A 70 1.98 -3.97 -20.51
CA ASN A 70 2.93 -3.00 -19.98
C ASN A 70 2.37 -2.40 -18.66
N GLY A 71 2.90 -2.81 -17.51
CA GLY A 71 2.43 -2.37 -16.20
C GLY A 71 1.12 -3.06 -15.79
N VAL A 72 0.03 -2.31 -15.60
CA VAL A 72 -1.30 -2.83 -15.26
C VAL A 72 -2.32 -2.29 -16.26
N GLU A 73 -3.24 -3.13 -16.70
CA GLU A 73 -4.35 -2.75 -17.57
C GLU A 73 -5.68 -3.08 -16.90
N ILE A 74 -6.59 -2.09 -16.83
CA ILE A 74 -7.88 -2.22 -16.19
C ILE A 74 -8.97 -2.41 -17.26
N ASN A 75 -9.72 -3.52 -17.18
CA ASN A 75 -10.87 -3.80 -18.02
C ASN A 75 -12.15 -3.68 -17.18
N HIS A 76 -13.04 -2.77 -17.58
CA HIS A 76 -14.32 -2.55 -16.93
C HIS A 76 -15.45 -3.29 -17.66
N CYS A 77 -16.25 -4.05 -16.90
CA CYS A 77 -17.38 -4.81 -17.41
C CYS A 77 -18.58 -4.66 -16.49
N LYS A 78 -19.78 -4.83 -17.03
CA LYS A 78 -21.00 -5.10 -16.26
C LYS A 78 -21.30 -6.59 -16.32
N TYR A 79 -21.84 -7.17 -15.25
CA TYR A 79 -22.29 -8.54 -15.27
C TYR A 79 -23.78 -8.68 -15.00
N PHE A 80 -24.33 -9.75 -15.60
CA PHE A 80 -25.73 -10.16 -15.43
C PHE A 80 -25.72 -11.65 -15.13
N GLU A 81 -26.53 -12.06 -14.16
CA GLU A 81 -26.74 -13.45 -13.84
C GLU A 81 -28.18 -13.84 -14.20
N VAL A 82 -28.33 -14.80 -15.10
CA VAL A 82 -29.63 -15.32 -15.52
C VAL A 82 -29.61 -16.83 -15.40
N ASN A 83 -30.47 -17.39 -14.54
CA ASN A 83 -30.58 -18.84 -14.29
C ASN A 83 -29.24 -19.51 -13.88
N GLY A 84 -28.33 -18.76 -13.23
CA GLY A 84 -27.02 -19.23 -12.82
C GLY A 84 -25.90 -19.08 -13.87
N ASP A 85 -26.20 -18.55 -15.05
CA ASP A 85 -25.21 -18.21 -16.07
C ASP A 85 -24.81 -16.74 -15.97
N VAL A 86 -23.52 -16.47 -16.09
CA VAL A 86 -22.92 -15.14 -15.95
C VAL A 86 -22.48 -14.61 -17.30
N THR A 87 -23.07 -13.49 -17.71
CA THR A 87 -22.68 -12.78 -18.93
C THR A 87 -21.98 -11.47 -18.58
N LEU A 88 -20.81 -11.23 -19.20
CA LEU A 88 -20.04 -9.99 -19.05
C LEU A 88 -20.20 -9.11 -20.30
N PHE A 89 -20.38 -7.82 -20.07
CA PHE A 89 -20.41 -6.80 -21.12
C PHE A 89 -19.34 -5.76 -20.81
N GLN A 90 -18.36 -5.62 -21.71
CA GLN A 90 -17.32 -4.61 -21.54
C GLN A 90 -17.92 -3.19 -21.69
N THR A 91 -17.52 -2.29 -20.79
CA THR A 91 -17.89 -0.88 -20.83
C THR A 91 -16.66 -0.04 -21.14
N THR A 92 -16.86 1.09 -21.82
CA THR A 92 -15.76 2.01 -22.18
C THR A 92 -15.39 2.93 -21.03
N THR A 93 -16.26 3.05 -20.03
CA THR A 93 -16.07 3.93 -18.86
C THR A 93 -16.29 3.15 -17.57
N PRO A 94 -15.51 3.42 -16.51
CA PRO A 94 -15.55 2.68 -15.26
C PRO A 94 -16.88 2.80 -14.49
N HIS A 95 -17.72 3.77 -14.77
CA HIS A 95 -18.88 4.13 -13.97
C HIS A 95 -20.11 4.50 -14.77
N ASP A 96 -20.40 3.76 -15.86
CA ASP A 96 -21.72 3.81 -16.49
C ASP A 96 -22.79 3.07 -15.62
N MET A 97 -22.57 2.95 -14.32
CA MET A 97 -23.68 2.62 -13.43
C MET A 97 -24.60 3.83 -13.38
N ASP A 98 -25.80 3.58 -13.82
CA ASP A 98 -26.84 4.57 -13.73
C ASP A 98 -27.08 4.87 -12.25
N ILE A 99 -26.76 6.09 -11.83
CA ILE A 99 -26.98 6.57 -10.46
C ILE A 99 -28.43 6.38 -10.05
N ILE A 100 -29.33 6.39 -11.03
CA ILE A 100 -30.74 6.12 -10.85
C ILE A 100 -31.00 4.69 -10.37
N ASP A 101 -30.28 3.68 -10.92
CA ASP A 101 -30.39 2.29 -10.47
C ASP A 101 -29.94 2.15 -9.02
N ARG A 102 -28.89 2.85 -8.62
CA ARG A 102 -28.36 2.86 -7.25
C ARG A 102 -29.31 3.55 -6.26
N ILE A 103 -29.89 4.70 -6.64
CA ILE A 103 -30.91 5.39 -5.83
C ILE A 103 -32.14 4.51 -5.65
N ALA A 104 -32.54 3.78 -6.69
CA ALA A 104 -33.66 2.87 -6.63
C ALA A 104 -33.39 1.67 -5.71
N GLU A 105 -32.16 1.18 -5.66
CA GLU A 105 -31.74 0.11 -4.72
C GLU A 105 -31.75 0.59 -3.28
N VAL A 106 -31.29 1.81 -2.99
CA VAL A 106 -31.39 2.43 -1.67
C VAL A 106 -32.85 2.50 -1.19
N ALA A 107 -33.74 2.90 -2.07
CA ALA A 107 -35.20 2.99 -1.77
C ALA A 107 -35.81 1.61 -1.47
N LYS A 108 -35.28 0.51 -2.03
CA LYS A 108 -35.76 -0.86 -1.76
C LYS A 108 -35.28 -1.41 -0.42
N ASN A 109 -34.12 -1.01 0.03
CA ASN A 109 -33.51 -1.51 1.26
C ASN A 109 -34.07 -0.85 2.53
N GLU A 110 -35.03 0.08 2.39
CA GLU A 110 -35.74 0.64 3.51
C GLU A 110 -36.80 -0.37 4.00
N GLU A 111 -36.80 -0.72 5.30
CA GLU A 111 -37.88 -1.51 5.90
C GLU A 111 -39.24 -0.79 5.68
N PRO A 112 -40.28 -1.51 5.28
CA PRO A 112 -41.61 -0.93 5.05
C PRO A 112 -42.17 -0.37 6.37
N THR A 113 -42.12 0.94 6.50
CA THR A 113 -42.94 1.63 7.50
C THR A 113 -44.39 1.61 7.00
N GLU A 114 -45.41 1.62 7.91
CA GLU A 114 -46.83 1.59 7.53
C GLU A 114 -47.20 2.60 6.44
N ASN A 115 -46.51 3.74 6.35
CA ASN A 115 -46.62 4.72 5.26
C ASN A 115 -46.09 4.26 3.90
N SER A 116 -45.20 3.26 3.80
CA SER A 116 -44.66 2.78 2.52
C SER A 116 -45.58 1.77 1.84
N LEU A 117 -46.40 1.05 2.59
CA LEU A 117 -47.43 0.16 2.04
C LEU A 117 -48.57 0.98 1.36
N GLU A 118 -49.00 2.09 1.97
CA GLU A 118 -49.94 3.03 1.34
C GLU A 118 -49.38 3.71 0.08
N LEU A 119 -48.06 3.94 0.02
CA LEU A 119 -47.40 4.51 -1.15
C LEU A 119 -47.25 3.51 -2.29
N GLN A 120 -47.07 2.22 -2.00
CA GLN A 120 -47.07 1.15 -3.02
C GLN A 120 -48.47 0.93 -3.63
N GLU A 121 -49.54 1.05 -2.85
CA GLU A 121 -50.89 0.98 -3.35
C GLU A 121 -51.30 2.23 -4.16
N ARG A 122 -50.81 3.44 -3.77
CA ARG A 122 -51.06 4.69 -4.50
C ARG A 122 -50.18 4.83 -5.77
N ALA A 123 -48.96 4.26 -5.80
CA ALA A 123 -48.09 4.25 -6.97
C ALA A 123 -48.66 3.42 -8.13
N SER A 124 -49.61 2.53 -7.86
CA SER A 124 -50.35 1.79 -8.89
C SER A 124 -51.49 2.57 -9.51
N GLN A 125 -51.82 3.77 -9.02
CA GLN A 125 -53.07 4.50 -9.40
C GLN A 125 -52.90 5.99 -9.75
N SER A 126 -51.72 6.66 -9.61
CA SER A 126 -51.61 8.09 -9.91
C SER A 126 -50.29 8.51 -10.54
N GLU A 127 -50.31 9.64 -11.24
CA GLU A 127 -49.26 10.20 -12.08
C GLU A 127 -47.92 10.42 -11.36
N ASN A 128 -46.89 10.01 -12.02
CA ASN A 128 -45.44 9.87 -11.67
C ASN A 128 -44.75 11.00 -10.87
N LYS A 129 -45.36 12.19 -10.74
CA LYS A 129 -44.74 13.36 -10.11
C LYS A 129 -44.73 13.30 -8.59
N GLU A 130 -45.77 12.69 -7.97
CA GLU A 130 -45.86 12.59 -6.51
C GLU A 130 -44.91 11.53 -5.91
N VAL A 131 -44.61 10.46 -6.65
CA VAL A 131 -43.72 9.38 -6.20
C VAL A 131 -42.25 9.85 -6.19
N ILE A 132 -41.88 10.65 -7.19
CA ILE A 132 -40.50 11.22 -7.29
C ILE A 132 -40.29 12.26 -6.19
N ASP A 133 -41.29 13.11 -5.94
CA ASP A 133 -41.26 14.06 -4.83
C ASP A 133 -41.23 13.34 -3.47
N SER A 134 -41.88 12.18 -3.36
CA SER A 134 -41.89 11.37 -2.15
C SER A 134 -40.53 10.68 -1.89
N ALA A 135 -39.90 10.08 -2.89
CA ALA A 135 -38.54 9.48 -2.79
C ALA A 135 -37.47 10.55 -2.47
N SER A 136 -37.56 11.70 -3.11
CA SER A 136 -36.69 12.85 -2.81
C SER A 136 -36.94 13.41 -1.40
N ARG A 137 -38.21 13.41 -0.93
CA ARG A 137 -38.58 13.83 0.43
C ARG A 137 -38.17 12.82 1.51
N ILE A 138 -38.14 11.53 1.21
CA ILE A 138 -37.67 10.46 2.13
C ILE A 138 -36.17 10.59 2.34
N LEU A 139 -35.40 10.75 1.29
CA LEU A 139 -33.94 11.05 1.36
C LEU A 139 -33.69 12.37 2.12
N TYR A 140 -34.53 13.40 1.88
CA TYR A 140 -34.39 14.72 2.49
C TYR A 140 -34.80 14.75 3.96
N ARG A 141 -35.88 14.04 4.38
CA ARG A 141 -36.33 14.00 5.78
C ARG A 141 -35.35 13.33 6.73
N LYS A 142 -34.67 12.26 6.29
CA LYS A 142 -33.68 11.57 7.11
C LYS A 142 -32.37 12.38 7.29
N THR A 143 -32.06 13.30 6.35
CA THR A 143 -30.90 14.19 6.47
C THR A 143 -31.16 15.45 7.33
N GLN A 144 -32.45 15.81 7.62
CA GLN A 144 -32.80 17.02 8.35
C GLN A 144 -33.17 16.82 9.82
N ALA A 145 -33.08 15.62 10.37
CA ALA A 145 -33.49 15.38 11.77
C ALA A 145 -32.63 16.12 12.82
N GLU A 146 -31.61 16.87 12.42
CA GLU A 146 -30.71 17.60 13.33
C GLU A 146 -30.41 19.07 12.95
N SER A 147 -31.18 19.73 12.08
CA SER A 147 -30.98 21.18 11.89
C SER A 147 -32.25 21.96 12.06
N THR A 148 -32.46 22.48 13.27
CA THR A 148 -33.34 23.62 13.53
C THR A 148 -32.64 24.87 13.04
N ASP A 149 -32.91 25.29 11.81
CA ASP A 149 -32.93 26.71 11.48
C ASP A 149 -33.75 26.99 10.19
N ASN A 150 -34.65 27.99 10.33
CA ASN A 150 -35.63 28.35 9.33
C ASN A 150 -35.03 29.26 8.26
N THR A 151 -34.76 28.76 7.06
CA THR A 151 -34.81 29.57 5.84
C THR A 151 -35.17 28.72 4.62
N ARG A 152 -36.42 28.86 4.17
CA ARG A 152 -36.92 28.29 2.92
C ARG A 152 -36.14 28.86 1.74
N LYS A 153 -35.28 28.03 1.13
CA LYS A 153 -34.83 28.19 -0.27
C LYS A 153 -35.34 27.00 -1.07
N ASN A 154 -36.01 27.32 -2.20
CA ASN A 154 -36.45 26.34 -3.18
C ASN A 154 -35.28 25.42 -3.61
N THR A 155 -35.22 24.20 -3.11
CA THR A 155 -34.31 23.17 -3.54
C THR A 155 -34.77 22.65 -4.91
N LYS A 156 -33.99 22.94 -5.95
CA LYS A 156 -34.14 22.28 -7.24
C LYS A 156 -33.69 20.81 -7.04
N SER A 157 -34.52 19.88 -7.53
CA SER A 157 -34.18 18.45 -7.59
C SER A 157 -32.81 18.28 -8.30
N SER A 158 -31.91 17.56 -7.69
CA SER A 158 -30.54 17.27 -8.24
C SER A 158 -30.58 16.39 -9.50
N LEU A 159 -31.73 15.80 -9.82
CA LEU A 159 -31.89 14.93 -10.98
C LEU A 159 -32.31 15.73 -12.21
N THR A 160 -31.73 15.45 -13.36
CA THR A 160 -32.12 16.02 -14.64
C THR A 160 -33.50 15.49 -15.06
N PRO A 161 -34.29 16.20 -15.90
CA PRO A 161 -35.58 15.73 -16.39
C PRO A 161 -35.54 14.35 -17.06
N LYS A 162 -34.42 14.01 -17.73
CA LYS A 162 -34.18 12.68 -18.33
C LYS A 162 -33.98 11.61 -17.27
N GLU A 163 -33.27 11.90 -16.21
CA GLU A 163 -33.00 10.99 -15.09
C GLU A 163 -34.29 10.74 -14.31
N VAL A 164 -35.10 11.78 -14.10
CA VAL A 164 -36.43 11.69 -13.49
C VAL A 164 -37.35 10.78 -14.32
N GLN A 165 -37.38 10.96 -15.64
CA GLN A 165 -38.21 10.14 -16.53
C GLN A 165 -37.72 8.68 -16.56
N LYS A 166 -36.39 8.43 -16.55
CA LYS A 166 -35.82 7.10 -16.49
C LYS A 166 -36.13 6.40 -15.15
N PHE A 167 -35.99 7.13 -14.04
CA PHE A 167 -36.35 6.66 -12.70
C PHE A 167 -37.85 6.25 -12.62
N SER A 168 -38.72 7.10 -13.14
CA SER A 168 -40.14 6.79 -13.24
C SER A 168 -40.47 5.56 -14.08
N THR A 169 -39.76 5.40 -15.22
CA THR A 169 -39.90 4.23 -16.10
C THR A 169 -39.40 2.95 -15.43
N LEU A 170 -38.31 3.03 -14.68
CA LEU A 170 -37.74 1.92 -13.92
C LEU A 170 -38.66 1.47 -12.79
N LEU A 171 -39.21 2.40 -12.01
CA LEU A 171 -40.18 2.09 -10.94
C LEU A 171 -41.47 1.43 -11.43
N THR A 172 -41.89 1.74 -12.66
CA THR A 172 -43.14 1.21 -13.24
C THR A 172 -42.94 -0.03 -14.11
N SER A 173 -41.71 -0.33 -14.54
CA SER A 173 -41.42 -1.46 -15.40
C SER A 173 -41.23 -2.78 -14.62
N LYS A 174 -41.85 -3.89 -15.13
CA LYS A 174 -41.57 -5.26 -14.65
C LYS A 174 -40.10 -5.67 -14.85
N GLN A 175 -39.27 -4.88 -15.57
CA GLN A 175 -37.84 -5.04 -15.76
C GLN A 175 -37.00 -4.72 -14.50
N PHE A 176 -37.59 -4.14 -13.47
CA PHE A 176 -37.00 -3.98 -12.15
C PHE A 176 -36.57 -5.33 -11.52
N ALA A 177 -37.09 -6.44 -12.01
CA ALA A 177 -36.71 -7.80 -11.59
C ALA A 177 -35.49 -8.35 -12.33
N ARG A 178 -34.90 -7.62 -13.31
CA ARG A 178 -33.74 -8.05 -14.12
C ARG A 178 -32.69 -6.94 -14.23
N GLY A 179 -32.29 -6.31 -13.11
CA GLY A 179 -31.27 -5.29 -13.08
C GLY A 179 -29.87 -5.84 -13.37
N VAL A 180 -28.95 -4.96 -13.75
CA VAL A 180 -27.50 -5.24 -13.75
C VAL A 180 -27.12 -5.74 -12.35
N ASP A 181 -26.55 -6.95 -12.25
CA ASP A 181 -26.23 -7.54 -10.95
C ASP A 181 -24.99 -6.88 -10.32
N GLY A 182 -24.15 -6.24 -11.13
CA GLY A 182 -23.01 -5.45 -10.62
C GLY A 182 -21.94 -5.11 -11.66
N ASN A 183 -20.87 -4.50 -11.17
CA ASN A 183 -19.67 -4.21 -11.95
C ASN A 183 -18.63 -5.32 -11.79
N PHE A 184 -17.88 -5.59 -12.86
CA PHE A 184 -16.81 -6.57 -12.88
C PHE A 184 -15.56 -5.90 -13.45
N GLU A 185 -14.56 -5.72 -12.62
CA GLU A 185 -13.32 -5.05 -12.98
C GLU A 185 -12.16 -6.03 -12.99
N ILE A 186 -11.49 -6.17 -14.14
CA ILE A 186 -10.33 -7.05 -14.28
C ILE A 186 -9.07 -6.20 -14.39
N TRP A 187 -8.16 -6.39 -13.44
CA TRP A 187 -6.85 -5.78 -13.40
C TRP A 187 -5.80 -6.79 -13.88
N ASP A 188 -5.34 -6.66 -15.13
CA ASP A 188 -4.31 -7.52 -15.73
C ASP A 188 -2.91 -6.98 -15.41
N PHE A 189 -2.19 -7.66 -14.51
CA PHE A 189 -0.85 -7.28 -14.07
C PHE A 189 0.23 -7.82 -15.03
N GLY A 190 1.10 -6.93 -15.53
CA GLY A 190 2.27 -7.31 -16.33
C GLY A 190 3.19 -8.27 -15.57
N GLY A 191 3.71 -9.29 -16.26
CA GLY A 191 4.48 -10.35 -15.61
C GLY A 191 5.98 -10.10 -15.48
N GLN A 192 6.50 -8.99 -16.00
CA GLN A 192 7.92 -8.66 -15.93
C GLN A 192 8.29 -8.16 -14.52
N PHE A 193 9.46 -8.60 -14.03
CA PHE A 193 9.91 -8.31 -12.67
C PHE A 193 10.00 -6.80 -12.34
N VAL A 194 10.36 -5.98 -13.33
CA VAL A 194 10.48 -4.52 -13.15
C VAL A 194 9.19 -3.87 -12.65
N PHE A 195 8.03 -4.40 -13.02
CA PHE A 195 6.74 -3.86 -12.60
C PHE A 195 6.38 -4.19 -11.14
N TYR A 196 7.07 -5.17 -10.51
CA TYR A 196 6.73 -5.57 -9.14
C TYR A 196 6.94 -4.44 -8.12
N ALA A 197 7.85 -3.50 -8.40
CA ALA A 197 8.04 -2.30 -7.58
C ALA A 197 6.80 -1.38 -7.54
N THR A 198 5.98 -1.39 -8.59
CA THR A 198 4.76 -0.57 -8.70
C THR A 198 3.49 -1.36 -8.39
N HIS A 199 3.51 -2.68 -8.60
CA HIS A 199 2.35 -3.54 -8.42
C HIS A 199 1.82 -3.53 -6.98
N THR A 200 2.71 -3.46 -5.99
CA THR A 200 2.35 -3.43 -4.57
C THR A 200 1.40 -2.29 -4.22
N ILE A 201 1.45 -1.17 -4.95
CA ILE A 201 0.59 -0.01 -4.74
C ILE A 201 -0.87 -0.30 -5.16
N PHE A 202 -1.05 -1.22 -6.12
CA PHE A 202 -2.33 -1.52 -6.74
C PHE A 202 -2.96 -2.82 -6.23
N HIS A 203 -2.37 -3.48 -5.25
CA HIS A 203 -3.01 -4.60 -4.57
C HIS A 203 -4.26 -4.15 -3.81
N SER A 204 -5.20 -5.08 -3.62
CA SER A 204 -6.43 -4.84 -2.87
C SER A 204 -6.81 -6.10 -2.09
N ASN A 205 -7.13 -5.94 -0.82
CA ASN A 205 -7.68 -7.02 0.01
C ASN A 205 -9.11 -7.43 -0.41
N ARG A 206 -9.79 -6.58 -1.19
CA ARG A 206 -11.14 -6.83 -1.71
C ARG A 206 -11.15 -7.53 -3.06
N ALA A 207 -10.01 -7.74 -3.69
CA ALA A 207 -9.94 -8.42 -4.98
C ALA A 207 -10.01 -9.94 -4.81
N VAL A 208 -10.59 -10.61 -5.80
CA VAL A 208 -10.32 -12.04 -6.05
C VAL A 208 -9.06 -12.11 -6.90
N TYR A 209 -8.07 -12.85 -6.47
CA TYR A 209 -6.83 -13.04 -7.22
C TYR A 209 -6.91 -14.29 -8.09
N LEU A 210 -6.52 -14.16 -9.35
CA LEU A 210 -6.28 -15.31 -10.23
C LEU A 210 -4.77 -15.47 -10.38
N LEU A 211 -4.20 -16.49 -9.74
CA LEU A 211 -2.80 -16.85 -9.93
C LEU A 211 -2.66 -17.73 -11.15
N VAL A 212 -2.13 -17.16 -12.23
CA VAL A 212 -2.07 -17.77 -13.56
C VAL A 212 -0.69 -18.33 -13.84
N PHE A 213 -0.63 -19.59 -14.31
CA PHE A 213 0.61 -20.28 -14.70
C PHE A 213 0.38 -21.26 -15.85
N ASP A 214 1.45 -21.50 -16.60
CA ASP A 214 1.47 -22.40 -17.78
C ASP A 214 1.65 -23.85 -17.33
N LEU A 215 0.60 -24.66 -17.39
CA LEU A 215 0.63 -26.08 -17.02
C LEU A 215 1.57 -26.94 -17.87
N SER A 216 1.90 -26.52 -19.10
CA SER A 216 2.83 -27.26 -19.94
C SER A 216 4.28 -27.20 -19.46
N LYS A 217 4.56 -26.40 -18.42
CA LYS A 217 5.92 -26.19 -17.88
C LYS A 217 6.01 -26.71 -16.44
N PRO A 218 7.03 -27.52 -16.11
CA PRO A 218 7.22 -27.99 -14.74
C PRO A 218 7.60 -26.84 -13.79
N LEU A 219 7.29 -26.97 -12.49
CA LEU A 219 7.60 -25.96 -11.45
C LEU A 219 9.09 -25.63 -11.36
N SER A 220 9.95 -26.61 -11.60
CA SER A 220 11.41 -26.44 -11.58
C SER A 220 11.99 -25.73 -12.80
N MET A 221 11.16 -25.50 -13.85
CA MET A 221 11.63 -24.87 -15.07
C MET A 221 11.98 -23.41 -14.84
N VAL A 222 13.17 -23.01 -15.31
CA VAL A 222 13.59 -21.61 -15.31
C VAL A 222 12.76 -20.85 -16.34
N VAL A 223 12.20 -19.71 -15.92
CA VAL A 223 11.41 -18.85 -16.81
C VAL A 223 12.36 -17.93 -17.56
N LEU A 224 12.52 -18.16 -18.84
CA LEU A 224 13.38 -17.37 -19.71
C LEU A 224 12.57 -16.49 -20.65
N ASP A 225 12.88 -15.21 -20.66
CA ASP A 225 12.51 -14.34 -21.76
C ASP A 225 13.67 -14.37 -22.78
N THR A 226 13.44 -15.00 -23.94
CA THR A 226 14.49 -15.18 -24.95
C THR A 226 14.93 -13.87 -25.61
N GLU A 227 14.07 -12.85 -25.62
CA GLU A 227 14.42 -11.53 -26.16
C GLU A 227 15.10 -10.63 -25.12
N TYR A 228 14.71 -10.78 -23.85
CA TYR A 228 15.20 -9.96 -22.74
C TYR A 228 15.58 -10.82 -21.53
N PRO A 229 16.60 -11.69 -21.64
CA PRO A 229 16.93 -12.68 -20.62
C PRO A 229 17.31 -12.05 -19.28
N MET A 230 17.81 -10.82 -19.28
CA MET A 230 18.17 -10.08 -18.05
C MET A 230 16.95 -9.69 -17.22
N GLU A 231 15.74 -9.72 -17.76
CA GLU A 231 14.52 -9.35 -17.03
C GLU A 231 13.95 -10.48 -16.18
N THR A 232 14.25 -11.73 -16.52
CA THR A 232 13.74 -12.90 -15.77
C THR A 232 14.79 -13.54 -14.88
N GLY A 233 16.08 -13.42 -15.20
CA GLY A 233 17.18 -14.08 -14.51
C GLY A 233 17.03 -15.61 -14.50
N ASP A 234 17.63 -16.28 -13.54
CA ASP A 234 17.60 -17.75 -13.38
C ASP A 234 16.48 -18.24 -12.44
N LYS A 235 15.35 -17.53 -12.40
CA LYS A 235 14.24 -17.82 -11.48
C LYS A 235 13.30 -18.86 -12.07
N THR A 236 12.89 -19.83 -11.24
CA THR A 236 11.97 -20.92 -11.64
C THR A 236 10.49 -20.50 -11.57
N MET A 237 9.60 -21.30 -12.16
CA MET A 237 8.15 -21.15 -12.01
C MET A 237 7.73 -21.18 -10.54
N GLU A 238 8.30 -22.10 -9.74
CA GLU A 238 8.07 -22.21 -8.30
C GLU A 238 8.42 -20.89 -7.58
N HIS A 239 9.56 -20.27 -7.92
CA HIS A 239 9.95 -18.99 -7.34
C HIS A 239 8.88 -17.91 -7.56
N PHE A 240 8.32 -17.80 -8.76
CA PHE A 240 7.31 -16.79 -9.06
C PHE A 240 5.95 -17.08 -8.41
N ILE A 241 5.55 -18.35 -8.30
CA ILE A 241 4.35 -18.75 -7.57
C ILE A 241 4.50 -18.38 -6.06
N LYS A 242 5.66 -18.70 -5.47
CA LYS A 242 5.97 -18.29 -4.10
C LYS A 242 5.99 -16.77 -3.95
N PHE A 243 6.56 -16.05 -4.91
CA PHE A 243 6.56 -14.59 -4.88
C PHE A 243 5.15 -14.01 -4.83
N TRP A 244 4.26 -14.41 -5.74
CA TRP A 244 2.91 -13.87 -5.81
C TRP A 244 2.09 -14.20 -4.56
N MET A 245 2.09 -15.46 -4.12
CA MET A 245 1.35 -15.89 -2.93
C MET A 245 1.82 -15.14 -1.67
N ASN A 246 3.14 -15.07 -1.47
CA ASN A 246 3.71 -14.37 -0.33
C ASN A 246 3.53 -12.83 -0.43
N SER A 247 3.54 -12.27 -1.64
CA SER A 247 3.26 -10.85 -1.87
C SER A 247 1.81 -10.52 -1.50
N ILE A 248 0.84 -11.30 -1.98
CA ILE A 248 -0.58 -11.12 -1.62
C ILE A 248 -0.75 -11.21 -0.09
N HIS A 249 -0.22 -12.27 0.54
CA HIS A 249 -0.29 -12.44 1.99
C HIS A 249 0.36 -11.30 2.75
N SER A 250 1.57 -10.89 2.35
CA SER A 250 2.36 -9.88 3.07
C SER A 250 1.77 -8.47 2.97
N TYR A 251 1.23 -8.07 1.82
CA TYR A 251 0.76 -6.70 1.60
C TYR A 251 -0.73 -6.50 1.89
N VAL A 252 -1.58 -7.46 1.58
CA VAL A 252 -3.05 -7.31 1.68
C VAL A 252 -3.72 -8.49 2.37
N GLY A 253 -2.98 -9.50 2.79
CA GLY A 253 -3.52 -10.71 3.40
C GLY A 253 -3.93 -10.51 4.86
N SER A 254 -4.99 -11.20 5.28
CA SER A 254 -5.32 -11.40 6.69
C SER A 254 -4.27 -12.29 7.36
N ASN A 255 -4.08 -12.16 8.67
CA ASN A 255 -3.06 -12.91 9.41
C ASN A 255 -3.27 -14.44 9.32
N ASP A 256 -4.52 -14.88 9.28
CA ASP A 256 -4.92 -16.28 9.13
C ASP A 256 -4.91 -16.76 7.68
N GLY A 257 -4.69 -15.88 6.70
CA GLY A 257 -4.72 -16.19 5.28
C GLY A 257 -6.12 -16.40 4.69
N SER A 258 -7.20 -16.12 5.41
CA SER A 258 -8.57 -16.33 4.92
C SER A 258 -8.98 -15.35 3.80
N ASN A 259 -8.36 -14.19 3.73
CA ASN A 259 -8.60 -13.14 2.75
C ASN A 259 -7.29 -12.48 2.30
N PRO A 260 -7.21 -12.00 1.04
CA PRO A 260 -8.13 -12.19 -0.07
C PRO A 260 -8.05 -13.60 -0.66
N PRO A 261 -9.13 -14.10 -1.31
CA PRO A 261 -9.12 -15.43 -1.95
C PRO A 261 -8.26 -15.43 -3.22
N VAL A 262 -7.51 -16.53 -3.42
CA VAL A 262 -6.68 -16.77 -4.59
C VAL A 262 -7.16 -18.04 -5.30
N ILE A 263 -7.56 -17.92 -6.56
CA ILE A 263 -7.92 -19.04 -7.42
C ILE A 263 -6.69 -19.43 -8.23
N LEU A 264 -6.31 -20.69 -8.22
CA LEU A 264 -5.26 -21.23 -9.09
C LEU A 264 -5.82 -21.49 -10.48
N VAL A 265 -5.18 -20.90 -11.51
CA VAL A 265 -5.60 -21.05 -12.91
C VAL A 265 -4.44 -21.54 -13.76
N GLY A 266 -4.53 -22.78 -14.18
CA GLY A 266 -3.60 -23.39 -15.11
C GLY A 266 -4.03 -23.13 -16.55
N THR A 267 -3.17 -22.50 -17.34
CA THR A 267 -3.38 -22.19 -18.76
C THR A 267 -2.71 -23.21 -19.67
N HIS A 268 -2.88 -23.04 -20.98
CA HIS A 268 -2.28 -23.90 -22.02
C HIS A 268 -2.70 -25.36 -21.93
N LYS A 269 -3.98 -25.63 -21.61
CA LYS A 269 -4.57 -26.97 -21.61
C LYS A 269 -4.38 -27.70 -22.96
N ASP A 270 -4.43 -26.94 -24.05
CA ASP A 270 -4.19 -27.38 -25.41
C ASP A 270 -2.82 -28.00 -25.66
N LYS A 271 -1.79 -27.59 -24.89
CA LYS A 271 -0.42 -28.10 -25.00
C LYS A 271 -0.17 -29.37 -24.19
N LEU A 272 -1.08 -29.76 -23.31
CA LEU A 272 -0.95 -31.01 -22.56
C LEU A 272 -1.19 -32.22 -23.47
N LEU A 273 -0.32 -33.22 -23.32
CA LEU A 273 -0.39 -34.46 -24.07
C LEU A 273 -1.29 -35.49 -23.36
N GLY A 274 -1.94 -36.36 -24.10
CA GLY A 274 -2.76 -37.46 -23.58
C GLY A 274 -4.26 -37.22 -23.68
N THR A 275 -5.03 -38.15 -23.14
CA THR A 275 -6.48 -38.10 -23.04
C THR A 275 -6.93 -37.04 -22.05
N GLU A 276 -8.20 -36.60 -22.10
CA GLU A 276 -8.73 -35.61 -21.16
C GLU A 276 -8.59 -36.05 -19.69
N ASN A 277 -8.73 -37.35 -19.40
CA ASN A 277 -8.55 -37.88 -18.04
C ASN A 277 -7.09 -37.78 -17.60
N GLU A 278 -6.12 -38.07 -18.45
CA GLU A 278 -4.70 -37.95 -18.16
C GLU A 278 -4.31 -36.49 -17.95
N LYS A 279 -4.86 -35.56 -18.75
CA LYS A 279 -4.64 -34.13 -18.58
C LYS A 279 -5.19 -33.61 -17.25
N ASN A 280 -6.40 -34.06 -16.86
CA ASN A 280 -7.00 -33.66 -15.60
C ASN A 280 -6.21 -34.21 -14.40
N GLN A 281 -5.81 -35.49 -14.46
CA GLN A 281 -4.95 -36.05 -13.40
C GLN A 281 -3.63 -35.30 -13.26
N TYR A 282 -2.96 -35.00 -14.37
CA TYR A 282 -1.73 -34.19 -14.35
C TYR A 282 -1.94 -32.83 -13.74
N ALA A 283 -3.04 -32.16 -14.07
CA ALA A 283 -3.38 -30.84 -13.52
C ALA A 283 -3.64 -30.93 -12.00
N GLU A 284 -4.39 -31.93 -11.52
CA GLU A 284 -4.62 -32.15 -10.09
C GLU A 284 -3.31 -32.35 -9.33
N GLU A 285 -2.41 -33.21 -9.84
CA GLU A 285 -1.09 -33.40 -9.24
C GLU A 285 -0.24 -32.12 -9.24
N TYR A 286 -0.38 -31.28 -10.27
CA TYR A 286 0.33 -30.02 -10.37
C TYR A 286 -0.18 -29.00 -9.33
N PHE A 287 -1.49 -28.87 -9.18
CA PHE A 287 -2.11 -28.00 -8.18
C PHE A 287 -1.76 -28.47 -6.77
N GLU A 288 -1.74 -29.76 -6.50
CA GLU A 288 -1.37 -30.29 -5.20
C GLU A 288 0.11 -29.99 -4.85
N LYS A 289 1.00 -30.09 -5.84
CA LYS A 289 2.41 -29.64 -5.66
C LYS A 289 2.48 -28.16 -5.28
N ILE A 290 1.66 -27.30 -5.88
CA ILE A 290 1.60 -25.89 -5.49
C ILE A 290 1.14 -25.74 -4.03
N ARG A 291 0.10 -26.47 -3.59
CA ARG A 291 -0.38 -26.42 -2.21
C ARG A 291 0.70 -26.85 -1.21
N THR A 292 1.42 -27.90 -1.54
CA THR A 292 2.53 -28.41 -0.70
C THR A 292 3.63 -27.36 -0.46
N LEU A 293 3.82 -26.39 -1.40
CA LEU A 293 4.78 -25.29 -1.21
C LEU A 293 4.43 -24.38 -0.03
N PHE A 294 3.16 -24.37 0.39
CA PHE A 294 2.64 -23.48 1.44
C PHE A 294 2.08 -24.23 2.66
N GLU A 295 2.25 -25.55 2.71
CA GLU A 295 1.90 -26.36 3.86
C GLU A 295 2.52 -25.76 5.13
N ASN A 296 1.77 -25.81 6.24
CA ASN A 296 2.17 -25.25 7.52
C ASN A 296 2.41 -23.73 7.58
N THR A 297 1.92 -23.00 6.58
CA THR A 297 1.90 -21.53 6.59
C THR A 297 0.47 -21.01 6.43
N PRO A 298 0.12 -19.82 6.97
CA PRO A 298 -1.20 -19.24 6.76
C PRO A 298 -1.48 -18.91 5.29
N VAL A 299 -0.46 -18.86 4.45
CA VAL A 299 -0.58 -18.59 3.01
C VAL A 299 -1.47 -19.61 2.28
N ILE A 300 -1.49 -20.87 2.73
CA ILE A 300 -2.32 -21.94 2.15
C ILE A 300 -3.82 -21.61 2.19
N ASN A 301 -4.26 -20.88 3.21
CA ASN A 301 -5.67 -20.59 3.42
C ASN A 301 -6.24 -19.58 2.41
N HIS A 302 -5.38 -18.81 1.71
CA HIS A 302 -5.81 -17.97 0.59
C HIS A 302 -6.29 -18.79 -0.60
N ILE A 303 -5.75 -20.01 -0.78
CA ILE A 303 -6.01 -20.82 -1.98
C ILE A 303 -7.45 -21.34 -1.96
N HIS A 304 -8.22 -20.96 -2.97
CA HIS A 304 -9.58 -21.46 -3.16
C HIS A 304 -9.61 -22.98 -3.38
N LYS A 305 -10.71 -23.62 -2.97
CA LYS A 305 -10.84 -25.10 -3.05
C LYS A 305 -10.92 -25.63 -4.48
N LYS A 306 -11.52 -24.85 -5.40
CA LYS A 306 -11.69 -25.25 -6.82
C LYS A 306 -10.60 -24.59 -7.64
N ASP A 307 -9.85 -25.38 -8.39
CA ASP A 307 -8.86 -24.96 -9.37
C ASP A 307 -9.46 -25.00 -10.78
N PHE A 308 -8.85 -24.28 -11.72
CA PHE A 308 -9.34 -24.21 -13.09
C PHE A 308 -8.24 -24.49 -14.10
N VAL A 309 -8.55 -25.30 -15.10
CA VAL A 309 -7.67 -25.67 -16.22
C VAL A 309 -8.27 -25.15 -17.50
N VAL A 310 -7.67 -24.10 -18.06
CA VAL A 310 -8.31 -23.36 -19.16
C VAL A 310 -7.50 -23.41 -20.46
N ASN A 311 -8.23 -23.39 -21.57
CA ASN A 311 -7.70 -23.07 -22.88
C ASN A 311 -8.19 -21.67 -23.29
N SER A 312 -7.42 -20.63 -22.97
CA SER A 312 -7.80 -19.23 -23.25
C SER A 312 -7.86 -18.89 -24.75
N THR A 313 -7.50 -19.81 -25.65
CA THR A 313 -7.63 -19.62 -27.11
C THR A 313 -8.92 -20.22 -27.68
N ASP A 314 -9.62 -21.01 -26.89
CA ASP A 314 -10.91 -21.61 -27.25
C ASP A 314 -12.05 -20.69 -26.69
N PRO A 315 -12.86 -20.09 -27.59
CA PRO A 315 -13.97 -19.23 -27.17
C PRO A 315 -15.10 -20.01 -26.46
N ASP A 316 -15.20 -21.31 -26.68
CA ASP A 316 -16.26 -22.18 -26.15
C ASP A 316 -15.78 -23.00 -24.94
N ASP A 317 -14.63 -22.66 -24.33
CA ASP A 317 -14.14 -23.37 -23.15
C ASP A 317 -15.06 -23.11 -21.95
N LYS A 318 -15.78 -24.14 -21.53
CA LYS A 318 -16.75 -24.12 -20.43
C LYS A 318 -16.10 -23.78 -19.09
N GLU A 319 -14.82 -24.08 -18.90
CA GLU A 319 -14.10 -23.73 -17.66
C GLU A 319 -13.98 -22.23 -17.46
N ILE A 320 -13.94 -21.43 -18.53
CA ILE A 320 -13.95 -19.95 -18.46
C ILE A 320 -15.27 -19.46 -17.87
N GLU A 321 -16.39 -20.05 -18.25
CA GLU A 321 -17.71 -19.71 -17.70
C GLU A 321 -17.83 -20.11 -16.23
N GLU A 322 -17.38 -21.33 -15.90
CA GLU A 322 -17.35 -21.81 -14.51
C GLU A 322 -16.43 -20.93 -13.62
N LEU A 323 -15.32 -20.45 -14.18
CA LEU A 323 -14.43 -19.50 -13.47
C LEU A 323 -15.15 -18.18 -13.19
N ARG A 324 -15.91 -17.60 -14.14
CA ARG A 324 -16.73 -16.41 -13.93
C ARG A 324 -17.74 -16.63 -12.79
N LYS A 325 -18.45 -17.76 -12.79
CA LYS A 325 -19.42 -18.13 -11.74
C LYS A 325 -18.76 -18.22 -10.37
N ALA A 326 -17.59 -18.88 -10.29
CA ALA A 326 -16.84 -19.01 -9.04
C ALA A 326 -16.41 -17.66 -8.48
N ILE A 327 -15.89 -16.77 -9.32
CA ILE A 327 -15.47 -15.42 -8.90
C ILE A 327 -16.65 -14.64 -8.31
N ILE A 328 -17.80 -14.64 -8.99
CA ILE A 328 -19.00 -13.92 -8.52
C ILE A 328 -19.53 -14.55 -7.23
N HIS A 329 -19.54 -15.89 -7.15
CA HIS A 329 -20.00 -16.60 -5.97
C HIS A 329 -19.18 -16.21 -4.71
N ILE A 330 -17.84 -16.16 -4.85
CA ILE A 330 -16.93 -15.73 -3.77
C ILE A 330 -17.34 -14.33 -3.27
N ARG A 331 -17.60 -13.39 -4.18
CA ARG A 331 -17.95 -12.00 -3.79
C ARG A 331 -19.36 -11.84 -3.25
N LYS A 332 -20.33 -12.65 -3.66
CA LYS A 332 -21.69 -12.58 -3.14
C LYS A 332 -21.79 -12.73 -1.61
N HIS A 333 -20.82 -13.43 -1.01
CA HIS A 333 -20.79 -13.66 0.43
C HIS A 333 -20.08 -12.54 1.20
N SER A 334 -19.47 -11.56 0.52
CA SER A 334 -18.70 -10.45 1.10
C SER A 334 -19.22 -9.09 0.61
N LYS A 335 -20.54 -8.89 0.64
CA LYS A 335 -21.16 -7.63 0.21
C LYS A 335 -21.00 -6.57 1.29
N LEU A 336 -20.48 -5.40 0.90
CA LEU A 336 -20.31 -4.26 1.79
C LEU A 336 -21.49 -3.27 1.61
N LYS A 337 -21.98 -2.74 2.71
CA LYS A 337 -22.92 -1.63 2.71
C LYS A 337 -22.16 -0.33 2.55
N VAL A 338 -22.61 0.56 1.68
CA VAL A 338 -22.02 1.86 1.39
C VAL A 338 -22.99 2.95 1.76
N PRO A 339 -22.60 3.99 2.50
CA PRO A 339 -23.50 5.07 2.85
C PRO A 339 -24.11 5.74 1.61
N ALA A 340 -25.44 5.80 1.54
CA ALA A 340 -26.15 6.35 0.38
C ALA A 340 -25.79 7.83 0.09
N ARG A 341 -25.45 8.61 1.13
CA ARG A 341 -25.03 10.01 0.99
C ARG A 341 -23.72 10.19 0.21
N TRP A 342 -22.90 9.14 0.11
CA TRP A 342 -21.65 9.18 -0.68
C TRP A 342 -21.88 9.21 -2.18
N ILE A 343 -23.04 8.72 -2.65
CA ILE A 343 -23.40 8.65 -4.08
C ILE A 343 -23.35 10.04 -4.73
N ALA A 344 -23.77 11.07 -4.01
CA ALA A 344 -23.84 12.43 -4.55
C ALA A 344 -22.43 13.00 -4.82
N LEU A 345 -21.49 12.83 -3.88
CA LEU A 345 -20.10 13.26 -4.07
C LEU A 345 -19.40 12.41 -5.15
N GLU A 346 -19.64 11.11 -5.16
CA GLU A 346 -19.10 10.21 -6.20
C GLU A 346 -19.53 10.66 -7.60
N LYS A 347 -20.82 11.00 -7.79
CA LYS A 347 -21.36 11.51 -9.06
C LYS A 347 -20.59 12.74 -9.55
N GLU A 348 -20.39 13.73 -8.70
CA GLU A 348 -19.67 14.95 -9.07
C GLU A 348 -18.19 14.67 -9.42
N LEU A 349 -17.54 13.78 -8.68
CA LEU A 349 -16.14 13.40 -8.96
C LEU A 349 -16.01 12.63 -10.28
N VAL A 350 -16.95 11.75 -10.60
CA VAL A 350 -17.00 11.03 -11.89
C VAL A 350 -17.15 12.00 -13.07
N GLN A 351 -17.99 13.02 -12.97
CA GLN A 351 -18.17 14.02 -14.03
C GLN A 351 -16.89 14.80 -14.36
N ILE A 352 -16.03 15.01 -13.35
CA ILE A 352 -14.76 15.75 -13.52
C ILE A 352 -13.53 14.83 -13.67
N ARG A 353 -13.72 13.51 -13.86
CA ARG A 353 -12.64 12.55 -14.01
C ARG A 353 -11.64 12.89 -15.11
N TYR A 354 -12.09 13.60 -16.14
CA TYR A 354 -11.21 14.11 -17.20
C TYR A 354 -10.09 15.04 -16.70
N LYS A 355 -10.22 15.62 -15.49
CA LYS A 355 -9.17 16.45 -14.85
C LYS A 355 -8.01 15.64 -14.31
N LYS A 356 -8.08 14.31 -14.28
CA LYS A 356 -7.06 13.33 -13.87
C LYS A 356 -6.64 13.44 -12.39
N ILE A 357 -6.06 14.56 -11.99
CA ILE A 357 -5.61 14.85 -10.61
C ILE A 357 -6.20 16.20 -10.19
N ILE A 358 -6.72 16.25 -8.96
CA ILE A 358 -7.24 17.50 -8.36
C ILE A 358 -6.68 17.67 -6.94
N PRO A 359 -6.57 18.90 -6.43
CA PRO A 359 -6.28 19.13 -5.02
C PRO A 359 -7.38 18.59 -4.11
N PHE A 360 -7.04 18.08 -2.94
CA PHE A 360 -8.01 17.65 -1.92
C PHE A 360 -8.98 18.78 -1.53
N SER A 361 -8.48 20.03 -1.41
CA SER A 361 -9.31 21.22 -1.18
C SER A 361 -10.43 21.41 -2.21
N LYS A 362 -10.22 20.96 -3.46
CA LYS A 362 -11.26 21.00 -4.50
C LYS A 362 -12.35 19.96 -4.26
N VAL A 363 -12.04 18.80 -3.66
CA VAL A 363 -13.04 17.81 -3.25
C VAL A 363 -13.92 18.39 -2.13
N VAL A 364 -13.30 19.05 -1.14
CA VAL A 364 -14.02 19.74 -0.05
C VAL A 364 -14.94 20.83 -0.60
N GLU A 365 -14.47 21.61 -1.58
CA GLU A 365 -15.29 22.63 -2.26
C GLU A 365 -16.49 22.01 -2.96
N ILE A 366 -16.28 20.92 -3.73
CA ILE A 366 -17.35 20.19 -4.43
C ILE A 366 -18.36 19.63 -3.44
N ASP A 367 -17.88 19.00 -2.35
CA ASP A 367 -18.75 18.50 -1.29
C ASP A 367 -19.62 19.61 -0.69
N SER A 368 -19.05 20.77 -0.40
CA SER A 368 -19.78 21.90 0.19
C SER A 368 -20.87 22.49 -0.73
N GLN A 369 -20.72 22.29 -2.05
CA GLN A 369 -21.69 22.74 -3.06
C GLN A 369 -22.75 21.68 -3.40
N ASN A 370 -22.58 20.46 -2.86
CA ASN A 370 -23.48 19.34 -3.11
C ASN A 370 -24.80 19.47 -2.35
N ASP A 371 -25.88 18.90 -2.88
CA ASP A 371 -27.19 18.85 -2.20
C ASP A 371 -27.15 18.04 -0.89
N PHE A 372 -26.21 17.08 -0.75
CA PHE A 372 -26.04 16.21 0.40
C PHE A 372 -24.60 16.21 0.91
N PRO A 373 -24.07 17.36 1.40
CA PRO A 373 -22.70 17.48 1.79
C PRO A 373 -22.33 16.58 2.97
N LEU A 374 -21.13 15.98 2.92
CA LEU A 374 -20.60 15.20 4.03
C LEU A 374 -20.21 16.10 5.21
N LYS A 375 -19.76 17.33 4.94
CA LYS A 375 -19.42 18.43 5.86
C LYS A 375 -18.16 18.21 6.68
N GLU A 376 -17.87 16.99 7.14
CA GLU A 376 -16.70 16.66 7.95
C GLU A 376 -15.54 16.20 7.06
N GLU A 377 -14.39 16.82 7.19
CA GLU A 377 -13.19 16.50 6.40
C GLU A 377 -12.79 15.03 6.55
N GLU A 378 -12.92 14.48 7.76
CA GLU A 378 -12.61 13.08 8.03
C GLU A 378 -13.61 12.11 7.37
N GLU A 379 -14.88 12.50 7.21
CA GLU A 379 -15.84 11.69 6.44
C GLU A 379 -15.51 11.75 4.94
N ILE A 380 -15.04 12.88 4.42
CA ILE A 380 -14.56 13.01 3.04
C ILE A 380 -13.31 12.13 2.84
N LYS A 381 -12.36 12.12 3.78
CA LYS A 381 -11.21 11.23 3.72
C LYS A 381 -11.62 9.76 3.76
N LEU A 382 -12.55 9.40 4.64
CA LEU A 382 -13.07 8.04 4.73
C LEU A 382 -13.73 7.60 3.41
N PHE A 383 -14.53 8.47 2.79
CA PHE A 383 -15.09 8.26 1.46
C PHE A 383 -13.98 8.03 0.41
N LEU A 384 -12.94 8.88 0.40
CA LEU A 384 -11.82 8.75 -0.54
C LEU A 384 -11.02 7.46 -0.30
N LEU A 385 -10.78 7.07 0.94
CA LEU A 385 -10.09 5.82 1.30
C LEU A 385 -10.90 4.59 0.87
N TYR A 386 -12.21 4.62 1.03
CA TYR A 386 -13.09 3.57 0.51
C TYR A 386 -12.94 3.41 -1.01
N HIS A 387 -13.01 4.51 -1.75
CA HIS A 387 -12.85 4.51 -3.21
C HIS A 387 -11.44 4.14 -3.67
N HIS A 388 -10.41 4.50 -2.90
CA HIS A 388 -9.03 4.06 -3.12
C HIS A 388 -8.91 2.54 -3.05
N ARG A 389 -9.46 1.91 -2.01
CA ARG A 389 -9.46 0.45 -1.83
C ARG A 389 -10.24 -0.27 -2.91
N LYS A 390 -11.34 0.32 -3.34
CA LYS A 390 -12.12 -0.15 -4.49
C LYS A 390 -11.33 -0.05 -5.80
N GLY A 391 -10.42 0.93 -5.92
CA GLY A 391 -9.62 1.20 -7.12
C GLY A 391 -10.28 2.18 -8.10
N THR A 392 -11.35 2.86 -7.70
CA THR A 392 -12.06 3.82 -8.55
C THR A 392 -11.37 5.16 -8.64
N LEU A 393 -10.64 5.54 -7.62
CA LEU A 393 -9.73 6.68 -7.55
C LEU A 393 -8.53 6.32 -6.65
N PHE A 394 -7.49 7.16 -6.58
CA PHE A 394 -6.43 7.03 -5.59
C PHE A 394 -6.36 8.26 -4.69
N PHE A 395 -6.32 7.98 -3.40
CA PHE A 395 -6.06 8.95 -2.35
C PHE A 395 -5.17 8.30 -1.30
N PHE A 396 -4.06 8.95 -0.99
CA PHE A 396 -3.10 8.50 0.00
C PHE A 396 -3.07 9.52 1.13
N ASP A 397 -3.54 9.15 2.30
CA ASP A 397 -3.59 10.05 3.46
C ASP A 397 -2.22 10.18 4.15
N GLU A 398 -1.21 10.53 3.35
CA GLU A 398 0.18 10.73 3.76
C GLU A 398 0.73 12.04 3.18
N GLU A 399 1.29 12.93 4.00
CA GLU A 399 1.94 14.13 3.51
C GLU A 399 3.21 13.80 2.69
N PRO A 400 3.47 14.50 1.58
CA PRO A 400 2.70 15.63 1.00
C PRO A 400 1.61 15.21 0.01
N ILE A 401 1.45 13.91 -0.31
CA ILE A 401 0.55 13.41 -1.36
C ILE A 401 -0.94 13.42 -0.97
N SER A 402 -1.25 13.52 0.33
CA SER A 402 -2.63 13.72 0.83
C SER A 402 -3.32 14.98 0.32
N ARG A 403 -2.54 15.93 -0.23
CA ARG A 403 -3.06 17.16 -0.85
C ARG A 403 -3.71 16.94 -2.20
N TYR A 404 -3.61 15.74 -2.77
CA TYR A 404 -4.08 15.43 -4.12
C TYR A 404 -4.95 14.18 -4.14
N VAL A 405 -5.94 14.20 -5.02
CA VAL A 405 -6.80 13.06 -5.33
C VAL A 405 -6.64 12.72 -6.82
N VAL A 406 -6.30 11.48 -7.11
CA VAL A 406 -6.20 10.97 -8.48
C VAL A 406 -7.55 10.41 -8.88
N LEU A 407 -8.26 11.07 -9.74
CA LEU A 407 -9.60 10.69 -10.20
C LEU A 407 -9.57 9.57 -11.25
N ASP A 408 -8.48 9.49 -12.02
CA ASP A 408 -8.29 8.48 -13.06
C ASP A 408 -7.16 7.54 -12.67
N THR A 409 -7.51 6.34 -12.23
CA THR A 409 -6.55 5.33 -11.76
C THR A 409 -5.62 4.84 -12.88
N GLN A 410 -6.16 4.67 -14.11
CA GLN A 410 -5.35 4.25 -15.25
C GLN A 410 -4.31 5.31 -15.63
N PHE A 411 -4.63 6.61 -15.47
CA PHE A 411 -3.69 7.70 -15.72
C PHE A 411 -2.43 7.62 -14.83
N LEU A 412 -2.59 7.30 -13.53
CA LEU A 412 -1.44 7.15 -12.62
C LEU A 412 -0.61 5.91 -12.97
N ILE A 413 -1.27 4.80 -13.31
CA ILE A 413 -0.60 3.58 -13.78
C ILE A 413 0.21 3.87 -15.05
N ASP A 414 -0.40 4.58 -16.01
CA ASP A 414 0.26 4.98 -17.26
C ASP A 414 1.46 5.89 -17.02
N ALA A 415 1.37 6.80 -16.06
CA ALA A 415 2.47 7.65 -15.65
C ALA A 415 3.65 6.85 -15.09
N PHE A 416 3.37 5.88 -14.22
CA PHE A 416 4.42 5.04 -13.62
C PHE A 416 5.09 4.15 -14.67
N ARG A 417 4.32 3.53 -15.58
CA ARG A 417 4.87 2.68 -16.65
C ARG A 417 5.69 3.44 -17.69
N CYS A 418 5.55 4.75 -17.79
CA CYS A 418 6.42 5.56 -18.67
C CYS A 418 7.88 5.57 -18.20
N ILE A 419 8.14 5.41 -16.93
CA ILE A 419 9.47 5.44 -16.30
C ILE A 419 9.90 4.03 -15.88
N VAL A 420 9.07 3.34 -15.10
CA VAL A 420 9.32 1.96 -14.65
C VAL A 420 8.74 1.01 -15.70
N THR A 421 9.53 0.71 -16.71
CA THR A 421 9.10 -0.09 -17.85
C THR A 421 10.15 -1.13 -18.25
N SER A 422 9.68 -2.24 -18.81
CA SER A 422 10.53 -3.28 -19.37
C SER A 422 11.25 -2.78 -20.63
N GLU A 423 12.44 -3.29 -20.89
CA GLU A 423 13.24 -2.97 -22.09
C GLU A 423 12.43 -3.19 -23.38
N ARG A 424 11.54 -4.15 -23.39
CA ARG A 424 10.60 -4.46 -24.49
C ARG A 424 9.76 -3.27 -24.91
N PHE A 425 9.35 -2.43 -23.97
CA PHE A 425 8.47 -1.27 -24.19
C PHE A 425 9.21 0.04 -24.30
N CYS A 426 10.53 0.05 -24.09
CA CYS A 426 11.35 1.26 -24.25
C CYS A 426 11.32 1.76 -25.70
N ARG A 427 11.28 3.08 -25.85
CA ARG A 427 11.34 3.70 -27.16
C ARG A 427 12.68 3.41 -27.84
N LYS A 428 12.62 2.79 -29.03
CA LYS A 428 13.80 2.40 -29.81
C LYS A 428 14.44 3.56 -30.59
N GLU A 429 13.93 4.77 -30.48
CA GLU A 429 14.45 5.95 -31.15
C GLU A 429 15.90 6.23 -30.72
N PRO A 430 16.82 6.49 -31.70
CA PRO A 430 18.24 6.66 -31.40
C PRO A 430 18.56 7.70 -30.33
N GLN A 431 17.80 8.79 -30.30
CA GLN A 431 17.96 9.91 -29.37
C GLN A 431 17.69 9.55 -27.91
N TYR A 432 16.85 8.52 -27.64
CA TYR A 432 16.53 8.09 -26.28
C TYR A 432 17.38 6.90 -25.81
N ARG A 433 18.08 6.24 -26.74
CA ARG A 433 18.79 4.97 -26.47
C ARG A 433 19.88 5.11 -25.39
N SER A 434 20.61 6.22 -25.40
CA SER A 434 21.65 6.48 -24.38
C SER A 434 21.07 6.71 -23.00
N LEU A 435 19.94 7.43 -22.90
CA LEU A 435 19.26 7.71 -21.64
C LEU A 435 18.62 6.44 -21.04
N TRP A 436 17.97 5.62 -21.87
CA TRP A 436 17.45 4.33 -21.45
C TRP A 436 18.56 3.36 -20.99
N LYS A 437 19.70 3.32 -21.69
CA LYS A 437 20.86 2.54 -21.26
C LYS A 437 21.39 2.99 -19.90
N LEU A 438 21.40 4.30 -19.64
CA LEU A 438 21.84 4.85 -18.36
C LEU A 438 20.91 4.40 -17.23
N LEU A 439 19.59 4.47 -17.45
CA LEU A 439 18.60 3.98 -16.51
C LEU A 439 18.73 2.46 -16.27
N GLN A 440 18.80 1.66 -17.32
CA GLN A 440 18.81 0.19 -17.21
C GLN A 440 20.11 -0.39 -16.64
N LYS A 441 21.26 0.29 -16.89
CA LYS A 441 22.58 -0.20 -16.44
C LYS A 441 23.03 0.38 -15.11
N GLU A 442 22.69 1.64 -14.86
CA GLU A 442 23.17 2.40 -13.70
C GLU A 442 22.04 2.81 -12.76
N ALA A 443 20.80 2.39 -13.06
CA ALA A 443 19.58 2.78 -12.35
C ALA A 443 19.39 4.32 -12.27
N LYS A 444 20.07 5.08 -13.10
CA LYS A 444 20.11 6.54 -13.10
C LYS A 444 19.04 7.12 -14.03
N LEU A 445 18.05 7.77 -13.45
CA LEU A 445 16.97 8.47 -14.13
C LEU A 445 17.27 9.97 -14.18
N THR A 446 17.51 10.50 -15.37
CA THR A 446 17.79 11.92 -15.58
C THR A 446 16.52 12.72 -15.83
N MET A 447 16.51 14.01 -15.49
CA MET A 447 15.39 14.91 -15.82
C MET A 447 15.08 14.93 -17.31
N GLU A 448 16.13 14.86 -18.15
CA GLU A 448 15.97 14.80 -19.60
C GLU A 448 15.14 13.60 -20.06
N LEU A 449 15.36 12.40 -19.47
CA LEU A 449 14.55 11.22 -19.80
C LEU A 449 13.11 11.39 -19.32
N ILE A 450 12.90 11.92 -18.11
CA ILE A 450 11.56 12.20 -17.56
C ILE A 450 10.78 13.12 -18.49
N GLU A 451 11.37 14.23 -18.88
CA GLU A 451 10.75 15.20 -19.80
C GLU A 451 10.37 14.54 -21.12
N LYS A 452 11.30 13.82 -21.74
CA LYS A 452 11.04 13.10 -22.99
C LYS A 452 9.97 12.00 -22.88
N CYS A 453 9.88 11.31 -21.75
CA CYS A 453 8.82 10.36 -21.51
C CYS A 453 7.44 11.03 -21.39
N PHE A 454 7.37 12.18 -20.74
CA PHE A 454 6.13 12.89 -20.48
C PHE A 454 5.68 13.80 -21.63
N ASP A 455 6.60 14.37 -22.42
CA ASP A 455 6.29 15.23 -23.59
C ASP A 455 5.46 14.52 -24.66
N SER A 456 5.50 13.19 -24.67
CA SER A 456 4.67 12.40 -25.58
C SER A 456 3.17 12.46 -25.25
N ASN A 457 2.82 12.91 -24.04
CA ASN A 457 1.46 13.05 -23.57
C ASN A 457 1.34 14.37 -22.79
N SER A 458 0.61 15.33 -23.36
CA SER A 458 0.41 16.66 -22.76
C SER A 458 -0.17 16.64 -21.35
N GLU A 459 -1.00 15.63 -21.04
CA GLU A 459 -1.58 15.47 -19.69
C GLU A 459 -0.52 15.02 -18.68
N LEU A 460 0.43 14.14 -19.06
CA LEU A 460 1.52 13.73 -18.18
C LEU A 460 2.47 14.89 -17.89
N SER A 461 2.81 15.69 -18.91
CA SER A 461 3.63 16.90 -18.74
C SER A 461 3.00 17.90 -17.76
N LYS A 462 1.67 18.04 -17.81
CA LYS A 462 0.92 18.95 -16.93
C LYS A 462 1.04 18.57 -15.45
N PHE A 463 1.04 17.29 -15.14
CA PHE A 463 1.07 16.76 -13.76
C PHE A 463 2.44 16.17 -13.38
N LYS A 464 3.52 16.59 -14.07
CA LYS A 464 4.87 16.04 -13.86
C LYS A 464 5.30 16.06 -12.38
N ASN A 465 5.13 17.20 -11.71
CA ASN A 465 5.58 17.35 -10.32
C ASN A 465 4.80 16.47 -9.36
N GLU A 466 3.48 16.39 -9.52
CA GLU A 466 2.60 15.53 -8.72
C GLU A 466 2.96 14.06 -8.93
N ILE A 467 3.16 13.63 -10.18
CA ILE A 467 3.56 12.25 -10.51
C ILE A 467 4.91 11.91 -9.87
N LEU A 468 5.92 12.78 -10.00
CA LEU A 468 7.24 12.54 -9.37
C LEU A 468 7.13 12.49 -7.84
N MET A 469 6.30 13.33 -7.25
CA MET A 469 6.05 13.31 -5.81
C MET A 469 5.39 11.99 -5.36
N PHE A 470 4.39 11.48 -6.11
CA PHE A 470 3.81 10.15 -5.85
C PHE A 470 4.88 9.05 -5.98
N MET A 471 5.71 9.07 -7.03
CA MET A 471 6.77 8.08 -7.22
C MET A 471 7.81 8.10 -6.10
N GLN A 472 8.20 9.28 -5.62
CA GLN A 472 9.14 9.43 -4.49
C GLN A 472 8.53 8.93 -3.19
N ARG A 473 7.26 9.28 -2.90
CA ARG A 473 6.60 8.87 -1.66
C ARG A 473 6.37 7.36 -1.58
N HIS A 474 6.18 6.73 -2.73
CA HIS A 474 6.09 5.27 -2.82
C HIS A 474 7.44 4.56 -2.98
N TYR A 475 8.55 5.27 -2.81
CA TYR A 475 9.91 4.73 -2.92
C TYR A 475 10.21 4.04 -4.24
N ILE A 476 9.51 4.43 -5.33
CA ILE A 476 9.78 3.95 -6.69
C ILE A 476 11.05 4.61 -7.23
N ILE A 477 11.19 5.91 -6.98
CA ILE A 477 12.36 6.73 -7.33
C ILE A 477 12.83 7.50 -6.10
N SER A 478 14.09 7.91 -6.10
CA SER A 478 14.62 8.77 -5.05
C SER A 478 15.64 9.75 -5.62
N GLU A 479 15.53 11.03 -5.26
CA GLU A 479 16.47 12.06 -5.68
C GLU A 479 17.82 11.84 -4.99
N VAL A 480 18.90 11.86 -5.77
CA VAL A 480 20.24 11.63 -5.24
C VAL A 480 20.86 12.94 -4.81
N SER A 481 21.44 12.96 -3.62
CA SER A 481 22.16 14.10 -3.06
C SER A 481 23.64 13.80 -2.85
N SER A 482 24.47 14.83 -2.92
CA SER A 482 25.86 14.81 -2.47
C SER A 482 25.98 15.44 -1.09
N PHE A 483 26.89 14.91 -0.28
CA PHE A 483 27.23 15.51 1.00
C PHE A 483 28.38 16.49 0.84
N ASP A 484 28.18 17.74 1.26
CA ASP A 484 29.21 18.77 1.29
C ASP A 484 29.93 18.75 2.65
N GLU A 485 31.21 18.37 2.64
CA GLU A 485 32.02 18.25 3.86
C GLU A 485 32.36 19.58 4.52
N ILE A 486 32.17 20.70 3.81
CA ILE A 486 32.45 22.05 4.32
C ILE A 486 31.21 22.61 5.03
N THR A 487 30.06 22.54 4.33
CA THR A 487 28.79 23.11 4.82
C THR A 487 27.95 22.13 5.64
N TRP A 488 28.32 20.85 5.66
CA TRP A 488 27.60 19.76 6.33
C TRP A 488 26.14 19.58 5.81
N LYS A 489 25.91 19.94 4.56
CA LYS A 489 24.59 19.87 3.94
C LYS A 489 24.54 18.85 2.82
N TYR A 490 23.34 18.33 2.60
CA TYR A 490 23.02 17.51 1.44
C TYR A 490 22.55 18.40 0.30
N ASN A 491 23.19 18.32 -0.86
CA ASN A 491 22.87 19.09 -2.05
C ASN A 491 22.31 18.15 -3.12
N PRO A 492 21.05 18.37 -3.58
CA PRO A 492 20.47 17.58 -4.67
C PRO A 492 21.32 17.62 -5.93
N LEU A 493 21.45 16.48 -6.62
CA LEU A 493 22.21 16.36 -7.86
C LEU A 493 21.34 16.49 -9.12
N GLY A 494 20.00 16.66 -8.97
CA GLY A 494 19.06 16.85 -10.07
C GLY A 494 18.82 15.61 -10.94
N TRP A 495 19.02 14.42 -10.38
CA TRP A 495 18.67 13.15 -11.00
C TRP A 495 18.21 12.15 -9.93
N TYR A 496 17.51 11.11 -10.37
CA TYR A 496 16.91 10.12 -9.47
C TYR A 496 17.56 8.74 -9.64
N ILE A 497 17.60 7.97 -8.58
CA ILE A 497 17.83 6.53 -8.62
C ILE A 497 16.48 5.78 -8.72
N VAL A 498 16.47 4.71 -9.48
CA VAL A 498 15.33 3.77 -9.58
C VAL A 498 15.82 2.40 -9.11
N PRO A 499 15.65 2.04 -7.82
CA PRO A 499 16.33 0.89 -7.22
C PRO A 499 16.04 -0.46 -7.90
N ILE A 500 14.86 -0.65 -8.48
CA ILE A 500 14.50 -1.89 -9.19
C ILE A 500 15.39 -2.15 -10.42
N PHE A 501 16.10 -1.14 -10.93
CA PHE A 501 17.06 -1.27 -12.03
C PHE A 501 18.52 -1.48 -11.57
N LEU A 502 18.77 -1.52 -10.26
CA LEU A 502 20.10 -1.90 -9.75
C LEU A 502 20.37 -3.38 -10.11
N ARG A 503 21.35 -3.64 -10.92
CA ARG A 503 21.64 -4.99 -11.44
C ARG A 503 23.06 -5.48 -11.15
N ASN A 504 23.96 -4.58 -10.85
CA ASN A 504 25.33 -4.94 -10.54
C ASN A 504 25.42 -5.45 -9.11
N HIS A 505 26.08 -6.62 -8.92
CA HIS A 505 26.44 -7.06 -7.58
C HIS A 505 27.71 -6.34 -7.12
N SER A 506 27.80 -6.10 -5.81
CA SER A 506 29.01 -5.53 -5.22
C SER A 506 30.22 -6.42 -5.50
N ASP A 507 31.30 -5.83 -5.99
CA ASP A 507 32.60 -6.52 -6.02
C ASP A 507 33.13 -6.62 -4.58
N ASN A 508 33.28 -7.85 -4.12
CA ASN A 508 33.84 -8.11 -2.79
C ASN A 508 35.20 -7.45 -2.57
N LYS A 509 36.00 -7.24 -3.63
CA LYS A 509 37.31 -6.59 -3.55
C LYS A 509 37.16 -5.10 -3.23
N THR A 510 36.33 -4.38 -3.95
CA THR A 510 36.03 -2.95 -3.73
C THR A 510 35.49 -2.69 -2.34
N LEU A 511 34.54 -3.53 -1.89
CA LEU A 511 34.00 -3.43 -0.54
C LEU A 511 35.06 -3.73 0.53
N LYS A 512 35.93 -4.75 0.31
CA LYS A 512 37.02 -5.10 1.22
C LYS A 512 38.03 -3.97 1.35
N GLU A 513 38.40 -3.36 0.24
CA GLU A 513 39.31 -2.21 0.22
C GLU A 513 38.70 -1.01 0.95
N PHE A 514 37.40 -0.75 0.73
CA PHE A 514 36.70 0.34 1.42
C PHE A 514 36.61 0.12 2.93
N LEU A 515 36.37 -1.10 3.40
CA LEU A 515 36.23 -1.44 4.82
C LEU A 515 37.55 -1.58 5.56
N SER A 516 38.67 -1.76 4.82
CA SER A 516 39.98 -2.01 5.40
C SER A 516 40.42 -0.91 6.38
N GLY A 517 40.83 -1.29 7.58
CA GLY A 517 41.31 -0.39 8.63
C GLY A 517 40.25 0.49 9.29
N LYS A 518 38.96 0.29 8.98
CA LYS A 518 37.84 1.06 9.57
C LYS A 518 37.20 0.27 10.70
N LYS A 519 36.93 0.93 11.83
CA LYS A 519 36.11 0.34 12.90
C LYS A 519 34.66 0.20 12.47
N GLN A 520 34.07 -0.91 12.89
CA GLN A 520 32.69 -1.25 12.58
C GLN A 520 31.93 -1.60 13.86
N THR A 521 30.60 -1.64 13.80
CA THR A 521 29.77 -2.16 14.89
C THR A 521 30.19 -3.59 15.23
N THR A 522 30.17 -3.93 16.51
CA THR A 522 30.56 -5.25 17.04
C THR A 522 29.66 -6.36 16.47
N LEU A 523 28.36 -6.06 16.35
CA LEU A 523 27.38 -6.93 15.73
C LEU A 523 26.80 -6.29 14.46
N ARG A 524 26.41 -7.12 13.51
CA ARG A 524 25.48 -6.74 12.44
C ARG A 524 24.07 -6.89 12.94
N PHE A 525 23.24 -5.92 12.67
CA PHE A 525 21.80 -5.98 12.89
C PHE A 525 21.14 -6.64 11.67
N LEU A 526 20.26 -7.61 11.90
CA LEU A 526 19.55 -8.34 10.86
C LEU A 526 18.04 -8.23 11.02
N MET A 527 17.35 -7.91 9.93
CA MET A 527 15.94 -8.11 9.77
C MET A 527 15.74 -9.40 8.97
N ALA A 528 15.32 -10.49 9.64
CA ALA A 528 15.07 -11.80 9.04
C ALA A 528 13.59 -11.94 8.72
N PHE A 529 13.28 -12.23 7.46
CA PHE A 529 11.91 -12.35 6.97
C PHE A 529 11.53 -13.82 6.76
N GLN A 530 10.28 -14.13 7.02
CA GLN A 530 9.76 -15.48 6.80
C GLN A 530 9.68 -15.82 5.31
N TYR A 531 9.38 -14.84 4.46
CA TYR A 531 9.11 -15.01 3.03
C TYR A 531 10.17 -14.32 2.17
N SER A 532 11.13 -15.11 1.68
CA SER A 532 12.28 -14.63 0.90
C SER A 532 11.92 -13.80 -0.36
N PRO A 533 10.94 -14.19 -1.21
CA PRO A 533 10.71 -13.47 -2.47
C PRO A 533 10.27 -12.02 -2.32
N VAL A 534 9.65 -11.65 -1.20
CA VAL A 534 9.17 -10.28 -0.95
C VAL A 534 10.30 -9.35 -0.52
N VAL A 535 11.36 -9.90 0.08
CA VAL A 535 12.45 -9.12 0.69
C VAL A 535 13.17 -8.23 -0.32
N GLN A 536 13.31 -8.66 -1.57
CA GLN A 536 13.96 -7.87 -2.62
C GLN A 536 13.21 -6.58 -2.92
N ILE A 537 11.87 -6.61 -2.97
CA ILE A 537 11.06 -5.40 -3.20
C ILE A 537 11.13 -4.46 -1.98
N VAL A 538 11.01 -5.01 -0.79
CA VAL A 538 11.16 -4.24 0.46
C VAL A 538 12.55 -3.60 0.55
N TYR A 539 13.59 -4.32 0.12
CA TYR A 539 14.95 -3.79 0.04
C TYR A 539 15.06 -2.63 -0.95
N CYS A 540 14.44 -2.71 -2.14
CA CYS A 540 14.40 -1.60 -3.09
C CYS A 540 13.74 -0.35 -2.48
N CYS A 541 12.62 -0.51 -1.77
CA CYS A 541 11.96 0.60 -1.06
C CYS A 541 12.88 1.19 0.04
N LEU A 542 13.54 0.32 0.80
CA LEU A 542 14.49 0.75 1.83
C LEU A 542 15.67 1.53 1.24
N ILE A 543 16.25 1.06 0.14
CA ILE A 543 17.32 1.77 -0.57
C ILE A 543 16.85 3.14 -1.05
N ALA A 544 15.65 3.22 -1.66
CA ALA A 544 15.09 4.51 -2.08
C ALA A 544 14.92 5.48 -0.90
N ALA A 545 14.36 4.99 0.21
CA ALA A 545 14.19 5.79 1.43
C ALA A 545 15.54 6.28 2.01
N MET A 546 16.56 5.41 1.99
CA MET A 546 17.90 5.77 2.45
C MET A 546 18.58 6.80 1.56
N VAL A 547 18.44 6.68 0.23
CA VAL A 547 18.94 7.67 -0.73
C VAL A 547 18.26 9.02 -0.54
N ALA A 548 16.96 9.03 -0.22
CA ALA A 548 16.22 10.26 0.08
C ALA A 548 16.73 10.97 1.35
N LYS A 549 17.20 10.19 2.35
CA LYS A 549 17.63 10.73 3.64
C LYS A 549 19.13 11.01 3.70
N TRP A 550 19.97 10.19 3.07
CA TRP A 550 21.44 10.26 3.16
C TRP A 550 22.11 10.19 1.79
N SER A 551 23.27 10.80 1.66
CA SER A 551 24.04 10.66 0.43
C SER A 551 24.71 9.28 0.36
N VAL A 552 24.74 8.72 -0.85
CA VAL A 552 25.48 7.49 -1.13
C VAL A 552 26.98 7.78 -1.08
N VAL A 553 27.75 6.93 -0.42
CA VAL A 553 29.21 7.04 -0.36
C VAL A 553 29.80 6.84 -1.73
N GLN A 554 30.77 7.70 -2.11
CA GLN A 554 31.50 7.66 -3.37
C GLN A 554 32.94 7.27 -3.11
N ILE A 555 33.46 6.37 -3.95
CA ILE A 555 34.88 6.02 -3.98
C ILE A 555 35.51 6.47 -5.29
N GLY A 556 36.73 6.91 -5.21
CA GLY A 556 37.51 7.28 -6.41
C GLY A 556 38.11 6.03 -7.07
N VAL A 557 37.65 5.68 -8.27
CA VAL A 557 38.23 4.60 -9.07
C VAL A 557 39.43 5.14 -9.89
N SER A 558 39.41 6.44 -10.20
CA SER A 558 40.52 7.17 -10.79
C SER A 558 40.40 8.66 -10.48
N LYS A 559 41.45 9.47 -10.80
CA LYS A 559 41.40 10.93 -10.59
C LYS A 559 40.17 11.64 -11.20
N GLN A 560 39.50 11.00 -12.17
CA GLN A 560 38.34 11.59 -12.88
C GLN A 560 37.04 10.81 -12.73
N ARG A 561 37.05 9.59 -12.15
CA ARG A 561 35.87 8.74 -12.04
C ARG A 561 35.61 8.39 -10.58
N LYS A 562 34.47 8.88 -10.07
CA LYS A 562 33.90 8.46 -8.78
C LYS A 562 32.81 7.45 -9.05
N GLU A 563 32.77 6.39 -8.24
CA GLU A 563 31.75 5.35 -8.29
C GLU A 563 30.93 5.39 -7.01
N LEU A 564 29.60 5.28 -7.14
CA LEU A 564 28.67 5.17 -6.02
C LEU A 564 28.73 3.74 -5.45
N LEU A 565 28.90 3.60 -4.14
CA LEU A 565 28.75 2.31 -3.47
C LEU A 565 27.25 1.95 -3.33
N LEU A 566 26.61 1.69 -4.47
CA LEU A 566 25.21 1.34 -4.56
C LEU A 566 24.99 0.27 -5.63
N TYR A 567 24.58 -0.92 -5.19
CA TYR A 567 24.47 -2.13 -5.99
C TYR A 567 23.11 -2.81 -5.74
N GLU A 568 22.77 -3.85 -6.50
CA GLU A 568 21.54 -4.62 -6.32
C GLU A 568 21.40 -5.20 -4.91
N ASN A 569 22.51 -5.61 -4.30
CA ASN A 569 22.55 -6.27 -2.99
C ASN A 569 23.27 -5.47 -1.89
N LEU A 570 23.76 -4.26 -2.18
CA LEU A 570 24.53 -3.46 -1.23
C LEU A 570 24.31 -1.98 -1.44
N GLY A 571 24.11 -1.24 -0.34
CA GLY A 571 24.16 0.22 -0.31
C GLY A 571 25.00 0.74 0.84
N VAL A 572 25.81 1.78 0.59
CA VAL A 572 26.63 2.47 1.62
C VAL A 572 26.23 3.93 1.68
N PHE A 573 25.78 4.38 2.86
CA PHE A 573 25.19 5.69 3.06
C PHE A 573 25.95 6.49 4.11
N ARG A 574 26.24 7.75 3.83
CA ARG A 574 26.89 8.64 4.78
C ARG A 574 25.88 9.17 5.78
N LEU A 575 25.93 8.66 7.02
CA LEU A 575 24.97 8.98 8.07
C LEU A 575 25.26 10.35 8.71
N ASP A 576 26.53 10.62 8.91
CA ASP A 576 27.05 11.90 9.45
C ASP A 576 28.49 12.13 8.95
N SER A 577 29.20 13.08 9.55
CA SER A 577 30.59 13.42 9.19
C SER A 577 31.61 12.29 9.39
N GLN A 578 31.34 11.40 10.36
CA GLN A 578 32.30 10.39 10.80
C GLN A 578 31.84 8.97 10.47
N ASN A 579 30.54 8.75 10.25
CA ASN A 579 29.97 7.42 10.16
C ASN A 579 29.25 7.18 8.83
N ALA A 580 29.35 5.94 8.34
CA ALA A 580 28.55 5.45 7.23
C ALA A 580 27.83 4.15 7.61
N GLY A 581 26.60 4.01 7.13
CA GLY A 581 25.79 2.81 7.26
C GLY A 581 25.92 1.94 6.01
N VAL A 582 26.08 0.64 6.21
CA VAL A 582 26.09 -0.37 5.15
C VAL A 582 24.84 -1.22 5.28
N VAL A 583 24.12 -1.41 4.18
CA VAL A 583 22.93 -2.27 4.09
C VAL A 583 23.17 -3.32 3.03
N GLU A 584 23.02 -4.58 3.39
CA GLU A 584 23.24 -5.72 2.50
C GLU A 584 21.98 -6.58 2.41
N LEU A 585 21.59 -6.97 1.19
CA LEU A 585 20.55 -7.95 0.94
C LEU A 585 21.17 -9.35 0.89
N GLN A 586 20.67 -10.24 1.73
CA GLN A 586 21.10 -11.64 1.84
C GLN A 586 19.87 -12.54 1.78
N GLN A 587 19.65 -13.30 0.74
CA GLN A 587 18.52 -14.23 0.56
C GLN A 587 17.18 -13.76 1.15
N ASN A 588 16.92 -14.08 2.44
CA ASN A 588 15.67 -13.75 3.16
C ASN A 588 15.86 -12.72 4.28
N ARG A 589 16.96 -11.94 4.26
CA ARG A 589 17.27 -10.98 5.33
C ARG A 589 17.96 -9.75 4.79
N ILE A 590 17.79 -8.65 5.52
CA ILE A 590 18.49 -7.40 5.33
C ILE A 590 19.48 -7.25 6.48
N GLU A 591 20.76 -7.18 6.17
CA GLU A 591 21.85 -7.01 7.15
C GLU A 591 22.34 -5.57 7.17
N MET A 592 22.60 -5.05 8.36
CA MET A 592 23.05 -3.67 8.55
C MET A 592 24.25 -3.61 9.47
N ARG A 593 25.18 -2.73 9.16
CA ARG A 593 26.33 -2.38 10.03
C ARG A 593 26.66 -0.91 9.87
N VAL A 594 27.28 -0.32 10.87
CA VAL A 594 27.81 1.05 10.81
C VAL A 594 29.31 1.00 10.90
N ILE A 595 29.95 1.82 10.10
CA ILE A 595 31.41 1.93 10.01
C ILE A 595 31.84 3.36 10.34
N ASN A 596 32.95 3.52 11.00
CA ASN A 596 33.60 4.80 11.22
C ASN A 596 34.52 5.14 10.04
N LEU A 597 34.30 6.28 9.40
CA LEU A 597 35.09 6.76 8.27
C LEU A 597 36.48 7.29 8.71
N CYS A 598 36.59 7.70 9.98
CA CYS A 598 37.82 8.20 10.60
C CYS A 598 38.38 7.11 11.50
N THR A 599 39.58 6.67 11.31
CA THR A 599 40.22 5.45 11.83
C THR A 599 40.34 5.31 13.37
N SER A 600 39.88 6.25 14.21
CA SER A 600 40.21 6.29 15.63
C SER A 600 39.10 6.35 16.66
N GLN A 601 37.82 6.50 16.27
CA GLN A 601 36.74 6.68 17.25
C GLN A 601 35.72 5.52 17.22
N ASN A 602 35.05 5.28 18.34
CA ASN A 602 33.97 4.31 18.44
C ASN A 602 32.73 4.79 17.65
N VAL A 603 31.94 3.86 17.18
CA VAL A 603 30.64 4.13 16.55
C VAL A 603 29.67 4.49 17.66
N ASN A 604 29.36 5.77 17.85
CA ASN A 604 28.44 6.23 18.89
C ASN A 604 27.05 6.46 18.29
N ASN A 605 25.99 6.05 18.98
CA ASN A 605 24.54 6.39 18.81
C ASN A 605 23.96 6.40 17.36
N THR A 606 24.82 6.47 16.35
CA THR A 606 24.43 6.54 14.94
C THR A 606 23.80 5.23 14.47
N ALA A 607 24.21 4.09 15.04
CA ALA A 607 23.68 2.79 14.65
C ALA A 607 22.22 2.61 15.10
N ASP A 608 21.83 3.10 16.27
CA ASP A 608 20.43 3.07 16.73
C ASP A 608 19.52 3.93 15.84
N LYS A 609 19.95 5.15 15.50
CA LYS A 609 19.21 6.02 14.56
C LYS A 609 19.06 5.36 13.18
N PHE A 610 20.13 4.75 12.68
CA PHE A 610 20.13 4.05 11.40
C PHE A 610 19.18 2.84 11.41
N ARG A 611 19.20 2.02 12.47
CA ARG A 611 18.30 0.91 12.69
C ARG A 611 16.84 1.36 12.73
N ARG A 612 16.52 2.33 13.59
CA ARG A 612 15.12 2.83 13.76
C ARG A 612 14.56 3.34 12.44
N PHE A 613 15.35 4.06 11.66
CA PHE A 613 14.92 4.52 10.34
C PHE A 613 14.60 3.34 9.43
N ALA A 614 15.51 2.35 9.33
CA ALA A 614 15.29 1.18 8.49
C ALA A 614 14.07 0.37 8.93
N GLU A 615 13.91 0.12 10.24
CA GLU A 615 12.74 -0.56 10.79
C GLU A 615 11.45 0.21 10.46
N SER A 616 11.43 1.54 10.62
CA SER A 616 10.24 2.35 10.34
C SER A 616 9.82 2.29 8.88
N VAL A 617 10.78 2.35 7.94
CA VAL A 617 10.49 2.21 6.51
C VAL A 617 9.93 0.83 6.20
N VAL A 618 10.55 -0.24 6.68
CA VAL A 618 10.10 -1.61 6.44
C VAL A 618 8.71 -1.85 7.01
N ILE A 619 8.46 -1.44 8.25
CA ILE A 619 7.15 -1.58 8.89
C ILE A 619 6.09 -0.78 8.13
N SER A 620 6.40 0.47 7.74
CA SER A 620 5.50 1.32 6.97
C SER A 620 5.12 0.67 5.63
N GLU A 621 6.09 0.07 4.92
CA GLU A 621 5.81 -0.59 3.63
C GLU A 621 4.81 -1.75 3.76
N PHE A 622 4.94 -2.58 4.79
CA PHE A 622 4.00 -3.67 5.03
C PHE A 622 2.63 -3.19 5.52
N ASN A 623 2.56 -2.06 6.21
CA ASN A 623 1.31 -1.54 6.77
C ASN A 623 0.49 -0.68 5.79
N LYS A 624 1.07 -0.22 4.68
CA LYS A 624 0.39 0.67 3.71
C LYS A 624 -0.94 0.15 3.19
N LEU A 625 -1.06 -1.17 3.00
CA LEU A 625 -2.23 -1.81 2.42
C LEU A 625 -2.96 -2.75 3.38
N ARG A 626 -2.42 -2.96 4.59
CA ARG A 626 -3.04 -3.79 5.62
C ARG A 626 -4.00 -2.99 6.46
N GLU A 627 -5.20 -3.49 6.64
CA GLU A 627 -6.28 -2.84 7.38
C GLU A 627 -6.24 -3.12 8.88
N SER A 628 -5.61 -4.19 9.32
CA SER A 628 -5.60 -4.55 10.73
C SER A 628 -4.34 -4.06 11.43
N SER A 629 -4.48 -3.03 12.24
CA SER A 629 -3.47 -2.56 13.20
C SER A 629 -3.20 -3.55 14.34
N THR A 630 -3.72 -4.77 14.28
CA THR A 630 -3.41 -5.84 15.24
C THR A 630 -1.99 -6.40 15.04
N PHE A 631 -1.15 -5.79 14.19
CA PHE A 631 0.26 -6.09 14.13
C PHE A 631 0.97 -5.58 15.38
N GLN A 632 0.86 -6.37 16.46
CA GLN A 632 1.81 -6.27 17.56
C GLN A 632 3.19 -6.81 17.16
N ASP A 633 3.27 -7.58 16.06
CA ASP A 633 4.50 -8.25 15.64
C ASP A 633 5.11 -7.55 14.43
N LYS A 634 6.43 -7.29 14.51
CA LYS A 634 7.20 -6.78 13.38
C LYS A 634 7.13 -7.79 12.22
N PRO A 635 7.10 -7.33 10.94
CA PRO A 635 7.07 -8.21 9.76
C PRO A 635 8.39 -9.00 9.58
N PHE A 636 9.33 -8.86 10.48
CA PHE A 636 10.63 -9.51 10.51
C PHE A 636 11.04 -9.85 11.94
N GLN A 637 11.87 -10.86 12.07
CA GLN A 637 12.55 -11.20 13.32
C GLN A 637 13.84 -10.42 13.44
N THR A 638 14.08 -9.79 14.60
CA THR A 638 15.34 -9.10 14.91
C THR A 638 16.40 -10.13 15.31
N CYS A 639 17.46 -10.19 14.53
CA CYS A 639 18.60 -11.07 14.77
C CYS A 639 19.92 -10.31 14.70
N PHE A 640 21.00 -10.98 15.12
CA PHE A 640 22.36 -10.44 15.09
C PHE A 640 23.35 -11.46 14.55
N ARG A 641 24.44 -10.95 14.00
CA ARG A 641 25.57 -11.73 13.53
C ARG A 641 26.84 -11.07 14.04
N CYS A 642 27.81 -11.86 14.50
CA CYS A 642 29.11 -11.34 14.91
C CYS A 642 29.83 -10.71 13.72
N ASN A 643 30.36 -9.50 13.91
CA ASN A 643 31.08 -8.76 12.88
C ASN A 643 32.58 -8.62 13.17
N ASN A 644 33.12 -9.55 13.96
CA ASN A 644 34.58 -9.57 14.25
C ASN A 644 35.35 -9.74 12.94
N GLU A 645 36.47 -9.06 12.81
CA GLU A 645 37.34 -9.09 11.62
C GLU A 645 37.84 -10.50 11.25
N SER A 646 37.93 -11.42 12.21
CA SER A 646 38.31 -12.83 11.99
C SER A 646 37.31 -13.57 11.07
N HIS A 647 36.07 -13.15 10.99
CA HIS A 647 35.04 -13.72 10.11
C HIS A 647 35.07 -13.16 8.68
N GLY A 648 35.91 -12.16 8.42
CA GLY A 648 36.02 -11.52 7.13
C GLY A 648 34.77 -10.68 6.77
N LEU A 649 34.55 -10.49 5.46
CA LEU A 649 33.44 -9.63 4.97
C LEU A 649 32.06 -10.17 5.30
N ASN A 650 31.89 -11.47 5.40
CA ASN A 650 30.60 -12.11 5.53
C ASN A 650 30.08 -12.14 6.98
N GLY A 651 30.91 -11.81 7.98
CA GLY A 651 30.58 -11.97 9.39
C GLY A 651 30.51 -13.45 9.80
N SER A 652 30.08 -13.73 11.04
CA SER A 652 29.90 -15.09 11.51
C SER A 652 28.83 -15.84 10.71
N GLN A 653 28.90 -17.18 10.65
CA GLN A 653 27.79 -17.97 10.10
C GLN A 653 26.65 -18.10 11.11
N GLU A 654 26.98 -18.08 12.40
CA GLU A 654 26.03 -18.14 13.49
C GLU A 654 25.17 -16.86 13.56
N ILE A 655 23.87 -17.05 13.76
CA ILE A 655 22.87 -15.98 13.89
C ILE A 655 22.27 -16.05 15.30
N PHE A 656 22.38 -14.96 16.04
CA PHE A 656 21.86 -14.82 17.39
C PHE A 656 20.48 -14.12 17.34
N GLN A 657 19.50 -14.66 18.02
CA GLN A 657 18.24 -13.95 18.28
C GLN A 657 18.47 -12.92 19.38
N LEU A 658 17.70 -11.82 19.34
CA LEU A 658 17.81 -10.74 20.31
C LEU A 658 17.64 -11.26 21.76
N GLU A 659 16.68 -12.17 21.95
CA GLU A 659 16.36 -12.77 23.25
C GLU A 659 17.53 -13.56 23.83
N ASN A 660 18.33 -14.19 22.98
CA ASN A 660 19.51 -14.95 23.39
C ASN A 660 20.67 -14.10 23.90
N LEU A 661 20.71 -12.82 23.46
CA LEU A 661 21.73 -11.85 23.85
C LEU A 661 21.33 -11.00 25.05
N LYS A 662 20.02 -10.76 25.23
CA LYS A 662 19.49 -9.97 26.36
C LYS A 662 19.75 -10.67 27.70
N GLY A 663 20.19 -9.89 28.69
CA GLY A 663 20.42 -10.35 30.06
C GLY A 663 21.71 -11.11 30.28
N LYS A 664 22.51 -11.36 29.25
CA LYS A 664 23.86 -11.93 29.37
C LYS A 664 24.92 -10.83 29.37
N SER A 665 26.02 -11.05 30.03
CA SER A 665 27.21 -10.16 29.97
C SER A 665 28.11 -10.49 28.78
N ILE A 666 28.19 -11.78 28.47
CA ILE A 666 29.01 -12.33 27.40
C ILE A 666 28.31 -13.48 26.69
N GLU A 667 28.56 -13.62 25.40
CA GLU A 667 28.13 -14.76 24.56
C GLU A 667 29.31 -15.26 23.73
N PRO A 668 29.64 -16.55 23.76
CA PRO A 668 30.71 -17.10 22.93
C PRO A 668 30.24 -17.15 21.46
N CYS A 669 31.11 -16.72 20.55
CA CYS A 669 30.95 -16.96 19.13
C CYS A 669 31.69 -18.26 18.79
N LEU A 670 30.93 -19.30 18.43
CA LEU A 670 31.46 -20.64 18.23
C LEU A 670 31.98 -20.90 16.81
N ASP A 671 31.88 -19.90 15.92
CA ASP A 671 32.35 -20.04 14.55
C ASP A 671 33.88 -20.27 14.47
N MET A 672 34.24 -21.39 13.85
CA MET A 672 35.65 -21.71 13.57
C MET A 672 36.22 -20.80 12.46
N PRO A 673 37.51 -20.44 12.44
CA PRO A 673 38.58 -21.05 13.21
C PRO A 673 38.88 -20.39 14.56
N VAL A 674 38.20 -19.30 14.95
CA VAL A 674 38.60 -18.55 16.13
C VAL A 674 37.43 -18.38 17.10
N ASN A 675 37.48 -19.11 18.22
CA ASN A 675 36.60 -18.86 19.35
C ASN A 675 36.93 -17.51 19.99
N HIS A 676 35.96 -16.61 20.04
CA HIS A 676 36.03 -15.36 20.76
C HIS A 676 34.72 -15.06 21.48
N VAL A 677 34.72 -14.06 22.33
CA VAL A 677 33.60 -13.72 23.18
C VAL A 677 33.02 -12.37 22.75
N ILE A 678 31.69 -12.32 22.64
CA ILE A 678 30.95 -11.11 22.38
C ILE A 678 30.55 -10.50 23.74
N HIS A 679 30.96 -9.26 24.00
CA HIS A 679 30.50 -8.50 25.15
C HIS A 679 29.11 -7.95 24.80
N THR A 680 28.05 -8.67 25.18
CA THR A 680 26.68 -8.47 24.71
C THR A 680 26.11 -7.13 25.09
N GLN A 681 26.37 -6.67 26.31
CA GLN A 681 25.88 -5.40 26.82
C GLN A 681 26.42 -4.20 26.00
N GLN A 682 27.73 -4.21 25.73
CA GLN A 682 28.39 -3.20 24.90
C GLN A 682 27.92 -3.28 23.45
N ALA A 683 27.86 -4.51 22.88
CA ALA A 683 27.46 -4.74 21.50
C ALA A 683 25.99 -4.37 21.23
N LEU A 684 25.09 -4.63 22.18
CA LEU A 684 23.68 -4.22 22.08
C LEU A 684 23.49 -2.72 22.29
N SER A 685 24.28 -2.06 23.16
CA SER A 685 24.21 -0.61 23.37
C SER A 685 24.55 0.22 22.12
N GLU A 686 25.32 -0.34 21.17
CA GLU A 686 25.54 0.29 19.85
C GLU A 686 24.24 0.42 19.06
N TRP A 687 23.36 -0.60 19.11
CA TRP A 687 22.13 -0.70 18.34
C TRP A 687 20.86 -0.27 19.07
N PHE A 688 20.88 -0.40 20.39
CA PHE A 688 19.78 -0.01 21.25
C PHE A 688 20.33 0.97 22.26
N GLU A 689 20.38 2.22 21.89
CA GLU A 689 20.51 3.27 22.87
C GLU A 689 19.31 3.11 23.80
N GLU A 690 19.54 2.61 25.03
CA GLU A 690 18.62 2.99 26.08
C GLU A 690 18.65 4.50 26.00
N ILE A 691 17.50 5.10 25.67
CA ILE A 691 17.34 6.52 25.88
C ILE A 691 17.52 6.63 27.39
N SER A 692 18.80 6.64 27.79
CA SER A 692 19.18 7.17 29.09
C SER A 692 18.39 8.47 29.09
N THR A 693 17.42 8.57 29.98
CA THR A 693 16.87 9.85 30.37
C THR A 693 18.02 10.81 30.19
N ILE A 694 17.99 11.59 29.09
CA ILE A 694 18.98 12.66 28.88
C ILE A 694 19.01 13.26 30.24
N GLY A 695 20.17 13.30 30.84
CA GLY A 695 20.32 13.70 32.23
C GLY A 695 19.74 15.10 32.50
N LEU A 696 18.44 15.18 32.30
CA LEU A 696 17.62 16.18 32.93
C LEU A 696 17.73 15.84 34.39
N THR A 697 18.78 16.38 35.00
CA THR A 697 19.01 16.32 36.45
C THR A 697 17.77 16.80 37.22
N GLU A 698 16.84 17.46 36.52
CA GLU A 698 15.50 17.84 36.97
C GLU A 698 14.47 17.63 35.86
N ASP A 699 13.35 16.95 36.15
CA ASP A 699 12.23 16.76 35.23
C ASP A 699 11.56 18.13 34.95
N CYS A 700 11.42 18.46 33.67
CA CYS A 700 10.99 19.79 33.25
C CYS A 700 9.52 19.78 32.82
N GLN A 701 8.75 20.79 33.24
CA GLN A 701 7.41 21.03 32.69
C GLN A 701 7.49 21.60 31.28
N LEU A 702 6.59 21.11 30.41
CA LEU A 702 6.47 21.58 29.04
C LEU A 702 5.59 22.83 28.94
N ASN A 703 6.06 23.87 28.25
CA ASN A 703 5.22 25.04 27.95
C ASN A 703 4.41 24.79 26.64
N GLU A 704 3.41 25.64 26.38
CA GLU A 704 2.51 25.48 25.22
C GLU A 704 3.24 25.52 23.86
N LYS A 705 4.30 26.35 23.75
CA LYS A 705 5.10 26.45 22.51
C LYS A 705 5.89 25.17 22.24
N GLN A 706 6.39 24.53 23.30
CA GLN A 706 7.08 23.26 23.22
C GLN A 706 6.11 22.12 22.85
N LEU A 707 4.93 22.09 23.49
CA LEU A 707 3.87 21.14 23.15
C LEU A 707 3.40 21.30 21.70
N SER A 708 3.28 22.52 21.19
CA SER A 708 2.94 22.79 19.79
C SER A 708 3.99 22.27 18.81
N LYS A 709 5.27 22.34 19.16
CA LYS A 709 6.36 21.76 18.35
C LYS A 709 6.33 20.23 18.39
N ILE A 710 6.18 19.63 19.58
CA ILE A 710 6.10 18.17 19.73
C ILE A 710 4.88 17.62 19.00
N ALA A 711 3.73 18.31 19.01
CA ALA A 711 2.54 17.92 18.28
C ALA A 711 2.75 17.80 16.76
N GLN A 712 3.74 18.50 16.20
CA GLN A 712 4.08 18.43 14.79
C GLN A 712 4.85 17.15 14.44
N SER A 713 5.50 16.54 15.42
CA SER A 713 6.29 15.32 15.27
C SER A 713 5.50 14.05 15.62
N ILE A 714 4.22 14.17 15.98
CA ILE A 714 3.32 13.07 16.28
C ILE A 714 2.35 12.90 15.10
N GLY A 715 2.20 11.68 14.60
CA GLY A 715 1.35 11.34 13.48
C GLY A 715 0.14 10.48 13.87
N TYR A 716 -0.02 9.33 13.23
CA TYR A 716 -1.14 8.40 13.42
C TYR A 716 -1.23 7.83 14.83
N ASN A 717 -2.47 7.46 15.22
CA ASN A 717 -2.81 6.84 16.50
C ASN A 717 -2.56 7.74 17.72
N TRP A 718 -2.63 9.04 17.55
CA TRP A 718 -2.54 10.02 18.64
C TRP A 718 -3.65 9.84 19.68
N GLU A 719 -4.79 9.26 19.30
CA GLU A 719 -5.92 8.93 20.19
C GLU A 719 -5.49 7.91 21.26
N LEU A 720 -4.68 6.93 20.86
CA LEU A 720 -4.12 5.94 21.78
C LEU A 720 -3.13 6.59 22.76
N LEU A 721 -2.34 7.56 22.28
CA LEU A 721 -1.51 8.37 23.15
C LEU A 721 -2.37 9.18 24.14
N GLY A 722 -3.50 9.73 23.67
CA GLY A 722 -4.47 10.41 24.54
C GLY A 722 -4.96 9.52 25.69
N SER A 723 -5.30 8.25 25.37
CA SER A 723 -5.71 7.26 26.37
C SER A 723 -4.57 6.89 27.34
N GLU A 724 -3.33 6.73 26.83
CA GLU A 724 -2.15 6.48 27.66
C GLU A 724 -1.80 7.66 28.58
N LEU A 725 -2.20 8.85 28.18
CA LEU A 725 -2.08 10.09 28.96
C LEU A 725 -3.30 10.35 29.89
N ASP A 726 -4.09 9.32 30.19
CA ASP A 726 -5.26 9.37 31.07
C ASP A 726 -6.41 10.27 30.58
N LEU A 727 -6.52 10.54 29.30
CA LEU A 727 -7.72 11.15 28.73
C LEU A 727 -8.78 10.08 28.46
N ASN A 728 -10.02 10.33 28.84
CA ASN A 728 -11.11 9.41 28.53
C ASN A 728 -11.58 9.59 27.06
N MET A 729 -12.27 8.57 26.53
CA MET A 729 -12.73 8.56 25.13
C MET A 729 -13.61 9.77 24.80
N GLY A 730 -14.51 10.19 25.70
CA GLY A 730 -15.34 11.38 25.49
C GLY A 730 -14.54 12.66 25.35
N GLU A 731 -13.41 12.78 26.07
CA GLU A 731 -12.49 13.91 25.96
C GLU A 731 -11.73 13.91 24.63
N ILE A 732 -11.35 12.72 24.14
CA ILE A 732 -10.68 12.53 22.85
C ILE A 732 -11.66 12.82 21.71
N ASP A 733 -12.89 12.36 21.82
CA ASP A 733 -13.97 12.61 20.84
C ASP A 733 -14.27 14.12 20.73
N HIS A 734 -14.40 14.83 21.83
CA HIS A 734 -14.59 16.29 21.83
C HIS A 734 -13.43 17.01 21.13
N ILE A 735 -12.17 16.61 21.39
CA ILE A 735 -11.01 17.18 20.71
C ILE A 735 -11.05 16.91 19.21
N SER A 736 -11.47 15.70 18.82
CA SER A 736 -11.60 15.31 17.41
C SER A 736 -12.69 16.10 16.69
N MET A 737 -13.81 16.39 17.36
CA MET A 737 -14.95 17.13 16.80
C MET A 737 -14.67 18.64 16.68
N ASP A 738 -13.95 19.22 17.66
CA ASP A 738 -13.78 20.66 17.75
C ASP A 738 -12.60 21.19 16.88
N ASN A 739 -11.79 20.33 16.29
CA ASN A 739 -10.57 20.75 15.60
C ASN A 739 -10.43 20.13 14.22
N ASN A 740 -10.16 20.95 13.20
CA ASN A 740 -10.20 20.54 11.79
C ASN A 740 -8.92 19.88 11.26
N THR A 741 -7.80 19.94 11.96
CA THR A 741 -6.53 19.34 11.51
C THR A 741 -5.94 18.41 12.56
N SER A 742 -5.32 17.31 12.11
CA SER A 742 -4.66 16.34 13.01
C SER A 742 -3.64 17.01 13.94
N ARG A 743 -2.84 17.96 13.43
CA ARG A 743 -1.89 18.73 14.26
C ARG A 743 -2.57 19.52 15.39
N MET A 744 -3.72 20.14 15.08
CA MET A 744 -4.47 20.89 16.09
C MET A 744 -5.10 19.96 17.12
N ARG A 745 -5.59 18.80 16.69
CA ARG A 745 -6.13 17.75 17.58
C ARG A 745 -5.07 17.26 18.56
N ILE A 746 -3.89 16.89 18.05
CA ILE A 746 -2.75 16.45 18.86
C ILE A 746 -2.32 17.56 19.81
N PHE A 747 -2.19 18.79 19.33
CA PHE A 747 -1.84 19.92 20.19
C PHE A 747 -2.88 20.16 21.30
N LYS A 748 -4.18 20.13 20.98
CA LYS A 748 -5.26 20.28 21.97
C LYS A 748 -5.30 19.12 22.96
N MET A 749 -5.02 17.89 22.49
CA MET A 749 -4.89 16.71 23.34
C MET A 749 -3.76 16.91 24.36
N LEU A 750 -2.56 17.35 23.92
CA LEU A 750 -1.43 17.60 24.80
C LEU A 750 -1.69 18.77 25.77
N LEU A 751 -2.41 19.81 25.35
CA LEU A 751 -2.82 20.91 26.24
C LEU A 751 -3.80 20.42 27.30
N LYS A 752 -4.77 19.58 26.93
CA LYS A 752 -5.74 19.05 27.89
C LYS A 752 -5.09 18.08 28.86
N TRP A 753 -4.17 17.24 28.40
CA TRP A 753 -3.33 16.44 29.28
C TRP A 753 -2.54 17.30 30.28
N LYS A 754 -1.86 18.35 29.78
CA LYS A 754 -1.12 19.28 30.65
C LYS A 754 -2.02 19.94 31.70
N ALA A 755 -3.20 20.39 31.32
CA ALA A 755 -4.16 21.00 32.24
C ALA A 755 -4.65 20.01 33.31
N LYS A 756 -4.77 18.71 32.96
CA LYS A 756 -5.22 17.66 33.87
C LYS A 756 -4.12 17.21 34.84
N GLN A 757 -2.89 17.04 34.33
CA GLN A 757 -1.75 16.54 35.13
C GLN A 757 -0.99 17.65 35.91
N GLN A 758 -1.19 18.93 35.55
CA GLN A 758 -0.57 20.10 36.20
C GLN A 758 0.95 19.93 36.37
N GLU A 759 1.42 19.77 37.61
CA GLU A 759 2.85 19.65 37.92
C GLU A 759 3.48 18.35 37.40
N ASN A 760 2.69 17.29 37.18
CA ASN A 760 3.14 16.00 36.63
C ASN A 760 3.22 15.97 35.10
N ALA A 761 2.81 17.04 34.41
CA ALA A 761 2.93 17.18 32.98
C ALA A 761 4.36 17.51 32.54
N THR A 762 5.25 16.58 32.72
CA THR A 762 6.69 16.72 32.49
C THR A 762 7.15 16.12 31.17
N VAL A 763 8.35 16.46 30.72
CA VAL A 763 8.99 15.87 29.52
C VAL A 763 9.10 14.36 29.65
N ASN A 764 9.53 13.86 30.80
CA ASN A 764 9.71 12.43 31.04
C ASN A 764 8.39 11.68 31.00
N THR A 765 7.33 12.20 31.61
CA THR A 765 6.00 11.59 31.58
C THR A 765 5.47 11.47 30.14
N LEU A 766 5.61 12.54 29.35
CA LEU A 766 5.18 12.53 27.94
C LEU A 766 6.00 11.54 27.10
N LEU A 767 7.31 11.55 27.22
CA LEU A 767 8.18 10.62 26.49
C LEU A 767 7.89 9.16 26.85
N GLN A 768 7.59 8.90 28.13
CA GLN A 768 7.24 7.56 28.58
C GLN A 768 5.91 7.09 27.97
N ALA A 769 4.88 7.95 27.99
CA ALA A 769 3.59 7.64 27.36
C ALA A 769 3.72 7.45 25.84
N MET A 770 4.51 8.29 25.15
CA MET A 770 4.78 8.13 23.72
C MET A 770 5.52 6.82 23.40
N LYS A 771 6.37 6.33 24.29
CA LYS A 771 7.08 5.05 24.16
C LYS A 771 6.19 3.84 24.43
N SER A 772 5.32 3.93 25.44
CA SER A 772 4.40 2.84 25.78
C SER A 772 3.32 2.65 24.73
N THR A 773 2.96 3.68 23.98
CA THR A 773 2.00 3.64 22.88
C THR A 773 2.61 2.99 21.64
N LYS A 774 2.54 1.64 21.56
CA LYS A 774 3.26 0.81 20.58
C LYS A 774 2.97 1.11 19.11
N SER A 775 1.81 1.68 18.78
CA SER A 775 1.36 1.97 17.41
C SER A 775 1.44 3.45 17.04
N LEU A 776 1.96 4.30 17.91
CA LEU A 776 2.10 5.72 17.69
C LEU A 776 3.19 6.01 16.66
N THR A 777 2.86 6.81 15.65
CA THR A 777 3.87 7.31 14.70
C THR A 777 4.50 8.58 15.28
N VAL A 778 5.81 8.57 15.50
CA VAL A 778 6.56 9.69 16.08
C VAL A 778 7.85 9.93 15.30
N GLU A 779 8.11 11.17 14.91
CA GLU A 779 9.40 11.63 14.41
C GLU A 779 10.36 11.89 15.59
N TRP A 780 10.94 10.82 16.12
CA TRP A 780 11.72 10.84 17.34
C TRP A 780 12.93 11.80 17.28
N ASP A 781 13.57 11.94 16.11
CA ASP A 781 14.72 12.84 15.95
C ASP A 781 14.32 14.31 16.22
N GLU A 782 13.13 14.72 15.76
CA GLU A 782 12.61 16.07 16.03
C GLU A 782 12.20 16.24 17.47
N VAL A 783 11.52 15.25 18.05
CA VAL A 783 11.14 15.27 19.47
C VAL A 783 12.38 15.40 20.34
N MET A 784 13.43 14.63 20.08
CA MET A 784 14.67 14.67 20.85
C MET A 784 15.43 15.99 20.70
N ASN A 785 15.46 16.57 19.49
CA ASN A 785 16.03 17.91 19.27
C ASN A 785 15.30 19.00 20.10
N ILE A 786 13.97 18.88 20.23
CA ILE A 786 13.18 19.79 21.05
C ILE A 786 13.53 19.60 22.53
N VAL A 787 13.67 18.36 22.99
CA VAL A 787 14.03 18.02 24.37
C VAL A 787 15.44 18.54 24.72
N GLU A 788 16.42 18.39 23.83
CA GLU A 788 17.78 18.93 23.98
C GLU A 788 17.79 20.48 24.08
N GLN A 789 16.95 21.15 23.25
CA GLN A 789 16.78 22.59 23.33
C GLN A 789 16.17 23.04 24.69
N ILE A 790 15.28 22.22 25.27
CA ILE A 790 14.69 22.48 26.60
C ILE A 790 15.77 22.34 27.67
N ALA A 791 16.60 21.31 27.60
CA ALA A 791 17.70 21.06 28.52
C ALA A 791 18.73 22.21 28.46
N SER A 792 19.16 22.63 27.29
CA SER A 792 20.18 23.66 27.07
C SER A 792 19.72 25.10 27.46
N THR A 793 18.38 25.31 27.48
CA THR A 793 17.84 26.64 27.89
C THR A 793 17.80 26.85 29.42
N LYS A 794 17.96 25.78 30.21
CA LYS A 794 18.04 25.86 31.69
C LYS A 794 19.47 26.03 32.24
N GLU A 795 20.49 25.72 31.46
CA GLU A 795 21.89 25.91 31.83
C GLU A 795 22.38 27.36 31.62
N LYS A 796 21.56 28.21 31.04
CA LYS A 796 21.75 29.66 30.95
C LYS A 796 20.84 30.43 31.95
#